data_c45b5b2f428b0368b375d9891971151c
#
_entry.id   c45b5b2f428b0368b375d9891971151c
#
_cell.length_a   1.000
_cell.length_b   1.000
_cell.length_c   1.000
_cell.angle_alpha   90.00
_cell.angle_beta   90.00
_cell.angle_gamma   90.00
#
_symmetry.space_group_name_H-M   'P 1'
#
loop_
_entity.id
_entity.type
_entity.pdbx_description
1 polymer ?
#
loop_
_entity_poly.entity_id
_entity_poly.type
_entity_poly.pdbx_seq_one_letter_code
_entity_poly.pdbx_strand_id
1 'polypeptide(L)'
;MRFSKLSLAIATTLVTANALAQSVELDSINVIATRDPSRFAYTPEKQSKDSLLSKQATSVAAALEDIPNVDIRGGSRSIAQKPNIRGLSDNRVVQVIDGVRQNFDLAHRGSYFLPMSLIQEIEVIKGPSSSLWGSGALGGVVAMRTPNALDLLKNNDKFGVKIRQGYQTANNLSETDASVFAANDKFDVLISGFYNNADNLRIGKGNKLNNTAYKQLGGLAKFGWQINDANRVELSHRETRFKQTAPGNNEAKNELTNEQLKKQIEEFHNKNPRASQEQRKDFYSKNKARFGSVSYLSDQQIPDQSTVFNYYLTPDNPYLNTHIALYNNKTIEKEQRKVSGVKDQTKLTTRGINLRNSSELSHISFVYGVDYMRDKISTERGTNSSDARFRAEPYNANSNTTGVYLIAHMPLFGEKLLLSPSVRYDHYDTSSKTVKYKDKHLSPATKLTWKVTNWLDFSAKYNEAFRAPSMQERFVSGAHFGDNLAGRYFVDRFVANPNLRPETAKNKEITANLHFDSLFKQGDKFKVEATYFRNDVKDLINLKEFNNPNGNRMSQSLSTNSQDQNITYSQYQNIANARLSGIELQAQYQTERLTLFTNYGSTKGRDKDSGEALSNIAASKIGVGVNYALVKDKFTVGATVTHYAAQRRVPKDHSVTYPSYLLTDLRATYAPLKGEWKNLRLDFALENLFDRKYQPAFSLMEGTGRNAKISAVYSF
;
A
#
# COMPACT_ATOMS: atom_id res chain seq x y z
N MET A 1 37.57 0.97 12.57
CA MET A 1 36.59 2.03 12.83
C MET A 1 35.29 1.41 13.28
N ARG A 2 34.74 1.91 14.33
CA ARG A 2 33.62 1.30 15.03
C ARG A 2 32.33 1.89 14.57
N PHE A 3 31.44 1.07 14.22
CA PHE A 3 30.14 1.44 13.70
C PHE A 3 29.11 0.90 14.65
N SER A 4 28.02 1.37 14.64
CA SER A 4 27.28 1.44 15.83
C SER A 4 26.49 0.21 16.17
N LYS A 5 26.52 -0.13 17.39
CA LYS A 5 25.55 -0.98 18.04
C LYS A 5 24.14 -0.48 18.04
N LEU A 6 23.83 0.65 17.52
CA LEU A 6 22.45 1.08 17.66
C LEU A 6 21.56 0.69 16.50
N SER A 7 22.10 0.48 15.37
CA SER A 7 21.37 -0.28 14.37
C SER A 7 21.40 -1.76 14.69
N LEU A 8 22.40 -2.21 15.47
CA LEU A 8 22.44 -3.52 16.05
C LEU A 8 21.68 -3.60 17.37
N ALA A 9 21.64 -2.55 18.18
CA ALA A 9 20.78 -2.50 19.35
C ALA A 9 19.30 -2.40 18.98
N ILE A 10 18.95 -1.78 17.86
CA ILE A 10 17.60 -1.86 17.31
C ILE A 10 17.31 -3.27 16.77
N ALA A 11 18.30 -3.96 16.18
CA ALA A 11 18.10 -5.35 15.74
C ALA A 11 18.35 -6.41 16.82
N THR A 12 19.21 -6.15 17.84
CA THR A 12 19.45 -7.09 18.95
C THR A 12 18.58 -6.87 20.15
N THR A 13 18.01 -5.68 20.39
CA THR A 13 16.89 -5.56 21.35
C THR A 13 15.63 -6.24 20.84
N LEU A 14 15.46 -6.36 19.52
CA LEU A 14 14.41 -7.23 18.96
C LEU A 14 14.75 -8.74 19.12
N VAL A 15 16.03 -9.12 19.17
CA VAL A 15 16.45 -10.52 19.37
C VAL A 15 16.62 -10.85 20.86
N THR A 16 17.04 -9.91 21.71
CA THR A 16 17.21 -10.16 23.15
C THR A 16 15.95 -9.88 23.97
N ALA A 17 15.03 -9.04 23.50
CA ALA A 17 13.68 -8.98 24.07
C ALA A 17 12.91 -10.29 23.82
N ASN A 18 13.19 -10.99 22.72
CA ASN A 18 12.67 -12.34 22.48
C ASN A 18 13.37 -13.43 23.33
N ALA A 19 14.57 -13.17 23.87
CA ALA A 19 15.29 -14.15 24.70
C ALA A 19 15.01 -14.01 26.21
N LEU A 20 14.44 -12.88 26.64
CA LEU A 20 14.08 -12.64 28.06
C LEU A 20 12.57 -12.66 28.31
N ALA A 21 11.75 -12.71 27.26
CA ALA A 21 10.30 -12.87 27.33
C ALA A 21 9.86 -14.34 27.16
N GLN A 22 10.67 -15.28 27.63
CA GLN A 22 10.36 -16.72 27.59
C GLN A 22 9.44 -17.19 28.72
N SER A 23 8.47 -16.36 29.11
CA SER A 23 7.31 -16.81 29.86
C SER A 23 6.09 -16.04 29.39
N VAL A 24 5.26 -16.75 28.62
CA VAL A 24 4.03 -16.30 27.98
C VAL A 24 4.27 -15.58 26.63
N GLU A 25 4.82 -16.27 25.64
CA GLU A 25 4.56 -15.95 24.25
C GLU A 25 3.08 -16.31 23.96
N LEU A 26 2.19 -15.44 24.34
CA LEU A 26 0.92 -15.33 23.64
C LEU A 26 1.30 -14.79 22.26
N ASP A 27 1.34 -15.69 21.27
CA ASP A 27 1.55 -15.29 19.87
C ASP A 27 0.51 -14.25 19.53
N SER A 28 0.89 -12.98 19.68
CA SER A 28 0.12 -11.88 19.12
C SER A 28 -0.12 -12.23 17.65
N ILE A 29 -1.28 -11.88 17.12
CA ILE A 29 -1.66 -12.13 15.73
C ILE A 29 -0.55 -11.62 14.83
N ASN A 30 0.43 -12.45 14.55
CA ASN A 30 1.32 -12.22 13.44
C ASN A 30 0.47 -12.45 12.21
N VAL A 31 0.38 -11.47 11.35
CA VAL A 31 -0.37 -11.57 10.08
C VAL A 31 0.13 -12.76 9.29
N ILE A 32 1.38 -13.14 9.53
CA ILE A 32 2.00 -14.42 9.24
C ILE A 32 2.68 -14.87 10.54
N ALA A 33 2.05 -15.75 11.32
CA ALA A 33 2.54 -16.16 12.64
C ALA A 33 3.98 -16.69 12.61
N THR A 34 4.76 -16.44 13.66
CA THR A 34 6.17 -16.84 13.76
C THR A 34 6.38 -18.35 13.67
N ARG A 35 5.40 -19.15 14.02
CA ARG A 35 5.36 -20.61 13.87
C ARG A 35 4.52 -21.09 12.69
N ASP A 36 4.11 -20.18 11.80
CA ASP A 36 3.29 -20.51 10.67
C ASP A 36 4.14 -21.06 9.52
N PRO A 37 3.98 -22.35 9.13
CA PRO A 37 4.71 -22.91 7.98
C PRO A 37 4.50 -22.16 6.67
N SER A 38 3.45 -21.35 6.54
CA SER A 38 3.27 -20.48 5.36
C SER A 38 4.45 -19.52 5.15
N ARG A 39 5.21 -19.16 6.18
CA ARG A 39 6.45 -18.37 6.10
C ARG A 39 7.54 -19.06 5.26
N PHE A 40 7.57 -20.37 5.23
CA PHE A 40 8.52 -21.09 4.41
C PHE A 40 8.20 -20.99 2.92
N ALA A 41 6.93 -20.85 2.59
CA ALA A 41 6.49 -20.61 1.21
C ALA A 41 6.68 -19.13 0.79
N TYR A 42 6.57 -18.20 1.74
CA TYR A 42 6.70 -16.76 1.52
C TYR A 42 7.72 -16.16 2.50
N THR A 43 8.61 -15.31 2.02
CA THR A 43 9.57 -14.59 2.87
C THR A 43 9.16 -13.12 2.90
N PRO A 44 8.48 -12.66 3.95
CA PRO A 44 8.09 -11.25 4.05
C PRO A 44 9.28 -10.38 4.46
N GLU A 45 9.33 -9.17 3.90
CA GLU A 45 10.18 -8.10 4.42
C GLU A 45 9.43 -7.35 5.51
N LYS A 46 10.06 -7.22 6.68
CA LYS A 46 9.43 -6.64 7.87
C LYS A 46 9.92 -5.23 8.16
N GLN A 47 8.97 -4.34 8.47
CA GLN A 47 9.21 -3.04 9.06
C GLN A 47 8.67 -3.06 10.51
N SER A 48 9.57 -3.11 11.47
CA SER A 48 9.24 -3.12 12.89
C SER A 48 8.82 -1.74 13.39
N LYS A 49 8.21 -1.68 14.57
CA LYS A 49 7.81 -0.40 15.21
C LYS A 49 8.96 0.59 15.35
N ASP A 50 10.13 0.13 15.72
CA ASP A 50 11.32 0.99 15.87
C ASP A 50 11.79 1.57 14.54
N SER A 51 11.75 0.77 13.46
CA SER A 51 12.02 1.26 12.11
C SER A 51 10.99 2.31 11.68
N LEU A 52 9.71 2.06 11.93
CA LEU A 52 8.63 2.99 11.59
C LEU A 52 8.72 4.31 12.37
N LEU A 53 9.07 4.26 13.66
CA LEU A 53 9.27 5.46 14.50
C LEU A 53 10.47 6.28 14.03
N SER A 54 11.61 5.64 13.77
CA SER A 54 12.82 6.36 13.32
C SER A 54 12.68 6.97 11.92
N LYS A 55 11.92 6.34 11.02
CA LYS A 55 11.59 6.89 9.70
C LYS A 55 10.60 8.03 9.75
N GLN A 56 9.73 8.06 10.77
CA GLN A 56 8.62 9.02 10.88
C GLN A 56 7.84 9.14 9.56
N ALA A 57 7.58 7.98 8.92
CA ALA A 57 6.82 7.92 7.68
C ALA A 57 5.39 8.42 7.89
N THR A 58 4.84 9.13 6.91
CA THR A 58 3.49 9.72 6.99
C THR A 58 2.41 8.85 6.35
N SER A 59 2.82 7.80 5.65
CA SER A 59 1.93 6.80 5.06
C SER A 59 2.60 5.44 5.02
N VAL A 60 1.82 4.39 4.89
CA VAL A 60 2.31 3.01 4.71
C VAL A 60 3.19 2.91 3.47
N ALA A 61 2.78 3.49 2.35
CA ALA A 61 3.58 3.48 1.13
C ALA A 61 4.96 4.13 1.33
N ALA A 62 5.01 5.28 2.04
CA ALA A 62 6.26 5.95 2.39
C ALA A 62 7.14 5.12 3.35
N ALA A 63 6.53 4.36 4.26
CA ALA A 63 7.26 3.47 5.17
C ALA A 63 7.99 2.34 4.45
N LEU A 64 7.54 1.97 3.25
CA LEU A 64 8.05 0.86 2.45
C LEU A 64 9.04 1.28 1.36
N GLU A 65 9.30 2.58 1.19
CA GLU A 65 10.08 3.12 0.07
C GLU A 65 11.55 2.63 0.05
N ASP A 66 12.10 2.21 1.18
CA ASP A 66 13.46 1.64 1.27
C ASP A 66 13.53 0.20 0.73
N ILE A 67 12.41 -0.49 0.54
CA ILE A 67 12.37 -1.85 0.04
C ILE A 67 12.64 -1.84 -1.49
N PRO A 68 13.53 -2.71 -2.00
CA PRO A 68 13.77 -2.82 -3.43
C PRO A 68 12.51 -3.11 -4.23
N ASN A 69 12.28 -2.36 -5.32
CA ASN A 69 11.12 -2.48 -6.20
C ASN A 69 9.75 -2.29 -5.49
N VAL A 70 9.75 -1.59 -4.36
CA VAL A 70 8.55 -1.06 -3.72
C VAL A 70 8.61 0.46 -3.77
N ASP A 71 7.60 1.09 -4.35
CA ASP A 71 7.54 2.52 -4.60
C ASP A 71 6.17 3.09 -4.21
N ILE A 72 6.06 4.41 -4.12
CA ILE A 72 4.80 5.11 -3.89
C ILE A 72 4.17 5.47 -5.23
N ARG A 73 2.90 5.08 -5.41
CA ARG A 73 2.05 5.59 -6.48
C ARG A 73 1.01 6.57 -5.92
N GLY A 74 0.41 7.39 -6.79
CA GLY A 74 -0.64 8.36 -6.45
C GLY A 74 -0.11 9.74 -6.09
N GLY A 75 1.22 9.92 -6.10
CA GLY A 75 1.88 11.20 -5.86
C GLY A 75 1.93 11.60 -4.39
N SER A 76 2.10 12.90 -4.14
CA SER A 76 2.42 13.42 -2.80
C SER A 76 1.21 13.69 -1.91
N ARG A 77 -0.04 13.55 -2.43
CA ARG A 77 -1.25 13.70 -1.63
C ARG A 77 -1.51 12.43 -0.83
N SER A 78 -1.55 12.52 0.50
CA SER A 78 -1.63 11.38 1.41
C SER A 78 -2.76 10.40 1.07
N ILE A 79 -3.96 10.89 0.74
CA ILE A 79 -5.12 10.05 0.40
C ILE A 79 -4.94 9.22 -0.88
N ALA A 80 -4.08 9.66 -1.80
CA ALA A 80 -3.87 8.99 -3.08
C ALA A 80 -2.73 7.96 -3.05
N GLN A 81 -1.93 7.96 -1.99
CA GLN A 81 -0.73 7.12 -1.90
C GLN A 81 -1.09 5.63 -1.80
N LYS A 82 -0.43 4.84 -2.64
CA LYS A 82 -0.59 3.39 -2.73
C LYS A 82 0.76 2.73 -2.91
N PRO A 83 0.99 1.53 -2.34
CA PRO A 83 2.19 0.75 -2.66
C PRO A 83 2.15 0.26 -4.11
N ASN A 84 3.29 0.40 -4.77
CA ASN A 84 3.58 -0.19 -6.08
C ASN A 84 4.69 -1.22 -5.90
N ILE A 85 4.40 -2.48 -6.13
CA ILE A 85 5.35 -3.59 -5.96
C ILE A 85 5.69 -4.16 -7.33
N ARG A 86 6.97 -4.07 -7.72
CA ARG A 86 7.48 -4.58 -9.02
C ARG A 86 6.69 -4.08 -10.24
N GLY A 87 6.17 -2.84 -10.16
CA GLY A 87 5.38 -2.22 -11.24
C GLY A 87 3.88 -2.52 -11.21
N LEU A 88 3.38 -3.22 -10.21
CA LEU A 88 1.96 -3.50 -10.00
C LEU A 88 1.44 -2.77 -8.75
N SER A 89 0.29 -2.14 -8.86
CA SER A 89 -0.34 -1.35 -7.80
C SER A 89 -1.87 -1.53 -7.80
N ASP A 90 -2.55 -0.76 -6.99
CA ASP A 90 -4.01 -0.76 -6.87
C ASP A 90 -4.53 -2.16 -6.49
N ASN A 91 -5.54 -2.67 -7.13
CA ASN A 91 -6.15 -3.98 -6.87
C ASN A 91 -5.25 -5.18 -7.19
N ARG A 92 -4.01 -4.94 -7.66
CA ARG A 92 -2.98 -5.96 -7.92
C ARG A 92 -2.03 -6.17 -6.75
N VAL A 93 -2.18 -5.36 -5.68
CA VAL A 93 -1.48 -5.51 -4.40
C VAL A 93 -2.53 -5.68 -3.31
N VAL A 94 -2.53 -6.83 -2.67
CA VAL A 94 -3.44 -7.09 -1.54
C VAL A 94 -2.95 -6.34 -0.32
N GLN A 95 -3.83 -5.60 0.34
CA GLN A 95 -3.55 -4.88 1.56
C GLN A 95 -4.45 -5.40 2.67
N VAL A 96 -3.85 -5.70 3.83
CA VAL A 96 -4.56 -6.24 5.00
C VAL A 96 -4.17 -5.50 6.26
N ILE A 97 -5.13 -5.32 7.17
CA ILE A 97 -4.93 -4.80 8.52
C ILE A 97 -5.53 -5.81 9.51
N ASP A 98 -4.71 -6.32 10.42
CA ASP A 98 -5.10 -7.34 11.39
C ASP A 98 -5.84 -8.54 10.73
N GLY A 99 -5.34 -9.02 9.58
CA GLY A 99 -5.91 -10.11 8.82
C GLY A 99 -7.13 -9.75 7.93
N VAL A 100 -7.65 -8.53 8.03
CA VAL A 100 -8.82 -8.06 7.26
C VAL A 100 -8.38 -7.35 5.98
N ARG A 101 -8.86 -7.81 4.83
CA ARG A 101 -8.57 -7.20 3.53
C ARG A 101 -9.18 -5.81 3.43
N GLN A 102 -8.42 -4.89 2.86
CA GLN A 102 -8.82 -3.51 2.59
C GLN A 102 -9.19 -3.40 1.11
N ASN A 103 -10.45 -3.72 0.79
CA ASN A 103 -10.95 -3.83 -0.59
C ASN A 103 -11.60 -2.54 -1.12
N PHE A 104 -11.50 -1.41 -0.38
CA PHE A 104 -12.05 -0.16 -0.89
C PHE A 104 -11.33 0.22 -2.17
N ASP A 105 -12.05 0.18 -3.28
CA ASP A 105 -11.57 0.47 -4.62
C ASP A 105 -12.35 1.65 -5.19
N LEU A 106 -11.70 2.79 -5.21
CA LEU A 106 -12.18 3.98 -5.87
C LEU A 106 -11.01 4.65 -6.58
N ALA A 107 -11.20 4.99 -7.84
CA ALA A 107 -10.16 5.58 -8.66
C ALA A 107 -9.51 6.79 -7.96
N HIS A 108 -8.18 6.88 -8.04
CA HIS A 108 -7.36 7.97 -7.50
C HIS A 108 -7.33 8.07 -5.96
N ARG A 109 -7.67 7.00 -5.24
CA ARG A 109 -7.65 6.95 -3.77
C ARG A 109 -6.96 5.69 -3.24
N GLY A 110 -6.44 5.76 -2.03
CA GLY A 110 -5.95 4.58 -1.30
C GLY A 110 -7.10 3.68 -0.84
N SER A 111 -6.75 2.49 -0.41
CA SER A 111 -7.72 1.46 0.04
C SER A 111 -8.00 1.51 1.53
N TYR A 112 -7.21 2.25 2.31
CA TYR A 112 -7.35 2.40 3.76
C TYR A 112 -6.77 3.75 4.21
N PHE A 113 -7.16 4.16 5.42
CA PHE A 113 -6.84 5.48 5.97
C PHE A 113 -6.37 5.35 7.43
N LEU A 114 -5.28 4.60 7.63
CA LEU A 114 -4.71 4.30 8.94
C LEU A 114 -3.45 5.16 9.17
N PRO A 115 -3.33 5.88 10.31
CA PRO A 115 -2.10 6.60 10.64
C PRO A 115 -1.00 5.62 11.06
N MET A 116 0.25 6.01 10.83
CA MET A 116 1.42 5.21 11.17
C MET A 116 1.56 4.95 12.68
N SER A 117 0.98 5.81 13.53
CA SER A 117 0.99 5.63 14.99
C SER A 117 0.23 4.39 15.45
N LEU A 118 -0.83 3.99 14.74
CA LEU A 118 -1.60 2.77 15.00
C LEU A 118 -1.04 1.53 14.31
N ILE A 119 0.16 1.58 13.74
CA ILE A 119 0.81 0.42 13.14
C ILE A 119 1.95 -0.06 14.02
N GLN A 120 1.95 -1.34 14.35
CA GLN A 120 3.00 -2.01 15.10
C GLN A 120 4.05 -2.63 14.18
N GLU A 121 3.60 -3.23 13.08
CA GLU A 121 4.45 -3.94 12.12
C GLU A 121 3.85 -3.87 10.72
N ILE A 122 4.69 -3.80 9.71
CA ILE A 122 4.30 -3.98 8.30
C ILE A 122 5.14 -5.11 7.72
N GLU A 123 4.47 -6.06 7.09
CA GLU A 123 5.09 -7.13 6.31
C GLU A 123 4.77 -6.95 4.83
N VAL A 124 5.78 -7.12 3.98
CA VAL A 124 5.64 -7.05 2.53
C VAL A 124 6.05 -8.36 1.90
N ILE A 125 5.16 -8.97 1.15
CA ILE A 125 5.44 -10.13 0.30
C ILE A 125 5.46 -9.65 -1.13
N LYS A 126 6.60 -9.78 -1.80
CA LYS A 126 6.76 -9.37 -3.20
C LYS A 126 6.43 -10.52 -4.16
N GLY A 127 5.79 -10.17 -5.27
CA GLY A 127 5.38 -11.10 -6.33
C GLY A 127 4.08 -11.85 -6.06
N PRO A 128 3.61 -12.65 -7.03
CA PRO A 128 2.38 -13.39 -6.96
C PRO A 128 2.24 -14.25 -5.71
N SER A 129 1.11 -14.14 -5.00
CA SER A 129 0.90 -14.78 -3.70
C SER A 129 -0.54 -15.26 -3.48
N SER A 130 -1.26 -15.55 -4.59
CA SER A 130 -2.67 -15.98 -4.51
C SER A 130 -2.86 -17.33 -3.85
N SER A 131 -1.84 -18.21 -3.80
CA SER A 131 -1.97 -19.52 -3.14
C SER A 131 -2.20 -19.43 -1.62
N LEU A 132 -1.95 -18.26 -0.99
CA LEU A 132 -2.35 -17.98 0.39
C LEU A 132 -3.42 -16.90 0.47
N TRP A 133 -3.26 -15.81 -0.31
CA TRP A 133 -4.05 -14.58 -0.16
C TRP A 133 -5.22 -14.47 -1.14
N GLY A 134 -5.38 -15.41 -2.11
CA GLY A 134 -6.44 -15.39 -3.11
C GLY A 134 -6.33 -14.25 -4.11
N SER A 135 -7.46 -13.84 -4.66
CA SER A 135 -7.56 -12.83 -5.73
C SER A 135 -6.87 -11.52 -5.39
N GLY A 136 -6.16 -10.92 -6.36
CA GLY A 136 -5.55 -9.59 -6.24
C GLY A 136 -4.07 -9.59 -5.86
N ALA A 137 -3.50 -10.70 -5.41
CA ALA A 137 -2.09 -10.78 -5.03
C ALA A 137 -1.16 -11.03 -6.23
N LEU A 138 -1.23 -10.20 -7.29
CA LEU A 138 -0.38 -10.31 -8.48
C LEU A 138 0.98 -9.64 -8.30
N GLY A 139 1.00 -8.46 -7.68
CA GLY A 139 2.21 -7.71 -7.36
C GLY A 139 2.79 -8.10 -6.02
N GLY A 140 1.92 -8.49 -5.08
CA GLY A 140 2.31 -8.84 -3.74
C GLY A 140 1.25 -8.55 -2.69
N VAL A 141 1.69 -8.55 -1.44
CA VAL A 141 0.85 -8.30 -0.26
C VAL A 141 1.53 -7.31 0.67
N VAL A 142 0.79 -6.36 1.19
CA VAL A 142 1.19 -5.48 2.29
C VAL A 142 0.29 -5.79 3.48
N ALA A 143 0.86 -6.40 4.50
CA ALA A 143 0.15 -6.81 5.69
C ALA A 143 0.58 -5.92 6.87
N MET A 144 -0.41 -5.32 7.52
CA MET A 144 -0.23 -4.40 8.64
C MET A 144 -0.84 -4.99 9.89
N ARG A 145 -0.14 -4.85 11.00
CA ARG A 145 -0.62 -5.23 12.32
C ARG A 145 -0.72 -4.00 13.22
N THR A 146 -1.85 -3.85 13.89
CA THR A 146 -2.01 -2.85 14.94
C THR A 146 -1.53 -3.41 16.30
N PRO A 147 -1.11 -2.56 17.26
CA PRO A 147 -0.58 -3.04 18.54
C PRO A 147 -1.65 -3.72 19.39
N ASN A 148 -1.21 -4.62 20.27
CA ASN A 148 -1.94 -5.14 21.41
C ASN A 148 -1.37 -4.52 22.70
N ALA A 149 -2.03 -4.73 23.85
CA ALA A 149 -1.51 -4.27 25.13
C ALA A 149 -0.12 -4.85 25.44
N LEU A 150 0.08 -6.12 25.12
CA LEU A 150 1.35 -6.84 25.36
C LEU A 150 2.51 -6.32 24.49
N ASP A 151 2.24 -5.73 23.32
CA ASP A 151 3.27 -5.07 22.50
C ASP A 151 3.82 -3.79 23.13
N LEU A 152 3.06 -3.18 24.04
CA LEU A 152 3.35 -1.87 24.62
C LEU A 152 3.82 -1.95 26.08
N LEU A 153 3.43 -2.99 26.81
CA LEU A 153 3.88 -3.25 28.17
C LEU A 153 5.38 -3.59 28.21
N LYS A 154 6.06 -3.11 29.23
CA LYS A 154 7.49 -3.33 29.45
C LYS A 154 7.69 -4.14 30.76
N ASN A 155 8.62 -5.09 30.75
CA ASN A 155 9.22 -5.69 31.93
C ASN A 155 8.22 -6.14 33.01
N ASN A 156 7.19 -6.89 32.71
CA ASN A 156 6.15 -7.36 33.64
C ASN A 156 5.22 -6.26 34.19
N ASP A 157 5.24 -5.06 33.62
CA ASP A 157 4.26 -4.04 33.96
C ASP A 157 2.85 -4.53 33.59
N LYS A 158 1.89 -4.32 34.49
CA LYS A 158 0.48 -4.71 34.27
C LYS A 158 -0.37 -3.58 33.70
N PHE A 159 0.15 -2.37 33.68
CA PHE A 159 -0.51 -1.16 33.20
C PHE A 159 0.51 -0.21 32.60
N GLY A 160 0.12 0.53 31.57
CA GLY A 160 0.95 1.58 31.01
C GLY A 160 0.15 2.61 30.23
N VAL A 161 0.77 3.76 30.04
CA VAL A 161 0.29 4.86 29.22
C VAL A 161 1.39 5.26 28.26
N LYS A 162 1.05 5.47 26.99
CA LYS A 162 1.97 5.99 25.97
C LYS A 162 1.38 7.25 25.36
N ILE A 163 2.19 8.32 25.28
CA ILE A 163 1.86 9.55 24.58
C ILE A 163 2.92 9.80 23.52
N ARG A 164 2.48 10.19 22.34
CA ARG A 164 3.38 10.60 21.25
C ARG A 164 2.94 11.96 20.72
N GLN A 165 3.91 12.85 20.51
CA GLN A 165 3.75 14.09 19.77
C GLN A 165 4.77 14.13 18.64
N GLY A 166 4.30 14.35 17.41
CA GLY A 166 5.12 14.51 16.21
C GLY A 166 4.86 15.85 15.53
N TYR A 167 5.90 16.37 14.88
CA TYR A 167 5.80 17.57 14.04
C TYR A 167 6.72 17.46 12.83
N GLN A 168 6.28 17.97 11.68
CA GLN A 168 7.13 18.10 10.48
C GLN A 168 6.90 19.42 9.73
N THR A 169 7.94 19.92 9.11
CA THR A 169 7.95 21.26 8.50
C THR A 169 7.39 21.34 7.09
N ALA A 170 7.36 20.22 6.33
CA ALA A 170 6.93 20.26 4.94
C ALA A 170 5.46 20.67 4.77
N ASN A 171 4.61 20.36 5.71
CA ASN A 171 3.18 20.70 5.69
C ASN A 171 2.66 21.06 7.08
N ASN A 172 3.53 21.48 8.00
CA ASN A 172 3.17 21.80 9.39
C ASN A 172 2.32 20.69 10.04
N LEU A 173 2.55 19.41 9.65
CA LEU A 173 1.80 18.30 10.21
C LEU A 173 2.12 18.20 11.70
N SER A 174 1.08 18.27 12.51
CA SER A 174 1.09 17.92 13.92
C SER A 174 0.37 16.58 14.12
N GLU A 175 1.05 15.63 14.75
CA GLU A 175 0.52 14.31 15.09
C GLU A 175 0.50 14.16 16.60
N THR A 176 -0.66 13.84 17.16
CA THR A 176 -0.82 13.54 18.58
C THR A 176 -1.50 12.20 18.73
N ASP A 177 -0.91 11.30 19.48
CA ASP A 177 -1.53 10.03 19.82
C ASP A 177 -1.29 9.66 21.28
N ALA A 178 -2.27 9.00 21.89
CA ALA A 178 -2.23 8.50 23.24
C ALA A 178 -2.81 7.08 23.29
N SER A 179 -2.23 6.25 24.15
CA SER A 179 -2.69 4.88 24.38
C SER A 179 -2.65 4.57 25.86
N VAL A 180 -3.68 3.87 26.33
CA VAL A 180 -3.75 3.28 27.67
C VAL A 180 -3.88 1.77 27.48
N PHE A 181 -3.11 1.01 28.21
CA PHE A 181 -3.06 -0.44 28.06
C PHE A 181 -2.78 -1.13 29.38
N ALA A 182 -3.39 -2.29 29.53
CA ALA A 182 -3.19 -3.13 30.72
C ALA A 182 -3.28 -4.60 30.34
N ALA A 183 -2.60 -5.44 31.11
CA ALA A 183 -2.75 -6.88 31.02
C ALA A 183 -2.51 -7.58 32.35
N ASN A 184 -3.16 -8.73 32.51
CA ASN A 184 -2.89 -9.73 33.52
C ASN A 184 -2.90 -11.12 32.88
N ASP A 185 -2.83 -12.18 33.65
CA ASP A 185 -2.75 -13.55 33.15
C ASP A 185 -3.98 -13.99 32.33
N LYS A 186 -5.12 -13.31 32.48
CA LYS A 186 -6.39 -13.65 31.80
C LYS A 186 -6.88 -12.63 30.80
N PHE A 187 -6.60 -11.35 31.03
CA PHE A 187 -7.17 -10.27 30.24
C PHE A 187 -6.11 -9.29 29.79
N ASP A 188 -6.26 -8.77 28.61
CA ASP A 188 -5.51 -7.61 28.13
C ASP A 188 -6.44 -6.61 27.44
N VAL A 189 -6.12 -5.33 27.59
CA VAL A 189 -6.90 -4.24 27.00
C VAL A 189 -5.98 -3.15 26.48
N LEU A 190 -6.29 -2.63 25.30
CA LEU A 190 -5.67 -1.47 24.70
C LEU A 190 -6.75 -0.50 24.22
N ILE A 191 -6.61 0.77 24.58
CA ILE A 191 -7.39 1.87 24.00
C ILE A 191 -6.40 2.92 23.51
N SER A 192 -6.49 3.27 22.22
CA SER A 192 -5.64 4.26 21.57
C SER A 192 -6.48 5.28 20.82
N GLY A 193 -6.07 6.54 20.88
CA GLY A 193 -6.67 7.63 20.12
C GLY A 193 -5.60 8.47 19.43
N PHE A 194 -5.93 9.10 18.30
CA PHE A 194 -5.01 9.98 17.59
C PHE A 194 -5.72 11.16 16.93
N TYR A 195 -4.96 12.22 16.70
CA TYR A 195 -5.36 13.38 15.91
C TYR A 195 -4.18 13.91 15.12
N ASN A 196 -4.36 14.06 13.79
CA ASN A 196 -3.39 14.58 12.86
C ASN A 196 -3.98 15.79 12.11
N ASN A 197 -3.21 16.86 11.99
CA ASN A 197 -3.59 18.06 11.25
C ASN A 197 -2.41 18.54 10.41
N ALA A 198 -2.63 18.67 9.10
CA ALA A 198 -1.62 19.05 8.13
C ALA A 198 -2.10 20.21 7.25
N ASP A 199 -1.21 21.14 6.95
CA ASP A 199 -1.37 22.17 5.94
C ASP A 199 -1.00 21.68 4.54
N ASN A 200 -1.00 22.59 3.56
CA ASN A 200 -0.55 22.29 2.20
C ASN A 200 0.95 21.95 2.15
N LEU A 201 1.26 20.90 1.39
CA LEU A 201 2.61 20.35 1.27
C LEU A 201 3.55 21.29 0.54
N ARG A 202 4.73 21.52 1.08
CA ARG A 202 5.85 22.21 0.44
C ARG A 202 6.68 21.19 -0.35
N ILE A 203 6.82 21.45 -1.64
CA ILE A 203 7.68 20.72 -2.57
C ILE A 203 9.05 21.38 -2.67
N GLY A 204 9.99 20.74 -3.37
CA GLY A 204 11.34 21.28 -3.53
C GLY A 204 11.38 22.70 -4.07
N LYS A 205 12.35 23.49 -3.61
CA LYS A 205 12.51 24.94 -3.85
C LYS A 205 11.39 25.81 -3.26
N GLY A 206 10.76 25.36 -2.19
CA GLY A 206 9.86 26.16 -1.36
C GLY A 206 8.43 26.37 -1.89
N ASN A 207 8.10 25.88 -3.09
CA ASN A 207 6.74 25.98 -3.64
C ASN A 207 5.74 25.13 -2.84
N LYS A 208 4.49 25.58 -2.74
CA LYS A 208 3.40 24.81 -2.09
C LYS A 208 2.56 24.10 -3.12
N LEU A 209 2.19 22.87 -2.82
CA LEU A 209 1.24 22.07 -3.58
C LEU A 209 -0.15 22.28 -2.98
N ASN A 210 -1.01 23.02 -3.68
CA ASN A 210 -2.34 23.36 -3.19
C ASN A 210 -3.24 22.12 -3.01
N ASN A 211 -4.22 22.24 -2.08
CA ASN A 211 -5.22 21.23 -1.82
C ASN A 211 -4.63 19.87 -1.38
N THR A 212 -3.59 19.93 -0.55
CA THR A 212 -2.96 18.77 0.08
C THR A 212 -3.09 18.77 1.61
N ALA A 213 -3.70 19.82 2.17
CA ALA A 213 -4.03 19.91 3.59
C ALA A 213 -5.07 18.86 3.98
N TYR A 214 -4.92 18.26 5.16
CA TYR A 214 -5.86 17.25 5.66
C TYR A 214 -5.94 17.24 7.18
N LYS A 215 -7.04 16.65 7.68
CA LYS A 215 -7.22 16.29 9.09
C LYS A 215 -7.60 14.82 9.18
N GLN A 216 -7.04 14.15 10.17
CA GLN A 216 -7.35 12.75 10.44
C GLN A 216 -7.47 12.53 11.94
N LEU A 217 -8.50 11.81 12.37
CA LEU A 217 -8.73 11.45 13.77
C LEU A 217 -9.33 10.05 13.85
N GLY A 218 -9.18 9.42 14.99
CA GLY A 218 -9.77 8.11 15.24
C GLY A 218 -9.14 7.41 16.43
N GLY A 219 -9.40 6.11 16.50
CA GLY A 219 -8.88 5.28 17.56
C GLY A 219 -8.99 3.80 17.28
N LEU A 220 -8.45 3.03 18.21
CA LEU A 220 -8.41 1.59 18.26
C LEU A 220 -8.72 1.14 19.68
N ALA A 221 -9.60 0.17 19.84
CA ALA A 221 -9.82 -0.55 21.09
C ALA A 221 -9.65 -2.06 20.84
N LYS A 222 -8.85 -2.71 21.68
CA LYS A 222 -8.68 -4.17 21.67
C LYS A 222 -8.90 -4.72 23.06
N PHE A 223 -9.56 -5.86 23.12
CA PHE A 223 -9.77 -6.64 24.33
C PHE A 223 -9.43 -8.10 24.04
N GLY A 224 -8.53 -8.66 24.83
CA GLY A 224 -8.14 -10.07 24.79
C GLY A 224 -8.56 -10.79 26.08
N TRP A 225 -9.00 -12.04 25.93
CA TRP A 225 -9.32 -12.93 27.05
C TRP A 225 -8.71 -14.30 26.84
N GLN A 226 -7.76 -14.66 27.70
CA GLN A 226 -7.20 -15.99 27.82
C GLN A 226 -8.14 -16.83 28.67
N ILE A 227 -9.00 -17.64 28.03
CA ILE A 227 -10.01 -18.46 28.71
C ILE A 227 -9.31 -19.56 29.53
N ASN A 228 -8.33 -20.22 28.93
CA ASN A 228 -7.40 -21.17 29.50
C ASN A 228 -6.15 -21.27 28.60
N ASP A 229 -5.20 -22.11 28.94
CA ASP A 229 -3.92 -22.23 28.24
C ASP A 229 -4.02 -22.50 26.73
N ALA A 230 -5.12 -23.18 26.32
CA ALA A 230 -5.34 -23.54 24.92
C ALA A 230 -6.30 -22.59 24.18
N ASN A 231 -7.05 -21.75 24.89
CA ASN A 231 -8.16 -21.00 24.30
C ASN A 231 -8.04 -19.50 24.59
N ARG A 232 -7.99 -18.70 23.53
CA ARG A 232 -7.99 -17.23 23.59
C ARG A 232 -9.03 -16.65 22.64
N VAL A 233 -9.68 -15.59 23.08
CA VAL A 233 -10.50 -14.72 22.22
C VAL A 233 -9.96 -13.30 22.22
N GLU A 234 -10.15 -12.59 21.12
CA GLU A 234 -9.81 -11.19 21.00
C GLU A 234 -10.91 -10.46 20.21
N LEU A 235 -11.31 -9.29 20.72
CA LEU A 235 -12.19 -8.36 20.04
C LEU A 235 -11.43 -7.07 19.75
N SER A 236 -11.42 -6.65 18.51
CA SER A 236 -10.81 -5.40 18.05
C SER A 236 -11.83 -4.51 17.35
N HIS A 237 -11.83 -3.23 17.67
CA HIS A 237 -12.61 -2.22 16.96
C HIS A 237 -11.73 -1.02 16.64
N ARG A 238 -11.73 -0.61 15.38
CA ARG A 238 -11.00 0.55 14.88
C ARG A 238 -11.95 1.47 14.13
N GLU A 239 -11.87 2.77 14.43
CA GLU A 239 -12.53 3.80 13.63
C GLU A 239 -11.55 4.91 13.29
N THR A 240 -11.52 5.32 12.02
CA THR A 240 -10.74 6.46 11.54
C THR A 240 -11.61 7.36 10.66
N ARG A 241 -11.31 8.65 10.65
CA ARG A 241 -11.98 9.64 9.83
C ARG A 241 -10.95 10.58 9.21
N PHE A 242 -10.84 10.52 7.90
CA PHE A 242 -10.00 11.40 7.11
C PHE A 242 -10.85 12.51 6.48
N LYS A 243 -10.35 13.76 6.50
CA LYS A 243 -11.01 14.93 5.91
C LYS A 243 -10.02 15.79 5.15
N GLN A 244 -10.42 16.21 3.94
CA GLN A 244 -9.64 17.15 3.12
C GLN A 244 -10.54 17.93 2.17
N THR A 245 -10.00 19.00 1.60
CA THR A 245 -10.52 19.60 0.36
C THR A 245 -9.53 19.27 -0.75
N ALA A 246 -9.97 18.58 -1.79
CA ALA A 246 -9.09 18.11 -2.86
C ALA A 246 -9.83 18.05 -4.22
N PRO A 247 -9.10 17.97 -5.34
CA PRO A 247 -9.69 17.70 -6.63
C PRO A 247 -10.31 16.30 -6.68
N GLY A 248 -11.32 16.09 -7.51
CA GLY A 248 -11.94 14.78 -7.72
C GLY A 248 -10.93 13.72 -8.14
N ASN A 249 -9.95 14.07 -8.97
CA ASN A 249 -8.77 13.25 -9.18
C ASN A 249 -7.68 13.61 -8.15
N ASN A 250 -7.56 12.82 -7.09
CA ASN A 250 -6.59 13.07 -6.02
C ASN A 250 -5.12 12.87 -6.44
N GLU A 251 -4.85 12.23 -7.56
CA GLU A 251 -3.49 12.08 -8.13
C GLU A 251 -3.09 13.31 -8.94
N ALA A 252 -4.04 14.16 -9.33
CA ALA A 252 -3.77 15.33 -10.17
C ALA A 252 -3.24 16.53 -9.37
N LYS A 253 -2.31 17.26 -9.99
CA LYS A 253 -1.88 18.56 -9.54
C LYS A 253 -2.94 19.59 -9.92
N ASN A 254 -3.53 20.25 -8.94
CA ASN A 254 -4.48 21.33 -9.20
C ASN A 254 -3.74 22.66 -9.24
N GLU A 255 -3.36 23.10 -10.45
CA GLU A 255 -2.62 24.34 -10.66
C GLU A 255 -3.54 25.55 -10.88
N LEU A 256 -4.78 25.33 -11.35
CA LEU A 256 -5.71 26.39 -11.71
C LEU A 256 -7.07 26.17 -11.06
N THR A 257 -7.71 27.25 -10.62
CA THR A 257 -9.14 27.22 -10.31
C THR A 257 -9.95 27.23 -11.61
N ASN A 258 -11.23 26.81 -11.56
CA ASN A 258 -12.13 26.90 -12.71
C ASN A 258 -12.23 28.33 -13.26
N GLU A 259 -12.19 29.34 -12.39
CA GLU A 259 -12.20 30.76 -12.80
C GLU A 259 -10.91 31.14 -13.54
N GLN A 260 -9.76 30.75 -13.01
CA GLN A 260 -8.46 31.00 -13.66
C GLN A 260 -8.39 30.31 -15.02
N LEU A 261 -8.93 29.10 -15.13
CA LEU A 261 -8.97 28.38 -16.39
C LEU A 261 -9.91 29.06 -17.39
N LYS A 262 -11.13 29.41 -17.00
CA LYS A 262 -12.04 30.17 -17.85
C LYS A 262 -11.39 31.43 -18.39
N LYS A 263 -10.74 32.20 -17.53
CA LYS A 263 -10.00 33.39 -17.91
C LYS A 263 -8.89 33.11 -18.95
N GLN A 264 -8.10 32.04 -18.76
CA GLN A 264 -7.05 31.68 -19.73
C GLN A 264 -7.63 31.25 -21.09
N ILE A 265 -8.75 30.54 -21.09
CA ILE A 265 -9.45 30.14 -22.32
C ILE A 265 -10.03 31.36 -23.02
N GLU A 266 -10.68 32.25 -22.28
CA GLU A 266 -11.18 33.52 -22.79
C GLU A 266 -10.08 34.41 -23.36
N GLU A 267 -8.96 34.54 -22.65
CA GLU A 267 -7.78 35.26 -23.13
C GLU A 267 -7.22 34.66 -24.42
N PHE A 268 -7.14 33.33 -24.52
CA PHE A 268 -6.70 32.67 -25.76
C PHE A 268 -7.67 32.96 -26.92
N HIS A 269 -9.00 32.87 -26.70
CA HIS A 269 -9.98 33.12 -27.72
C HIS A 269 -9.98 34.61 -28.14
N ASN A 270 -9.85 35.52 -27.17
CA ASN A 270 -9.81 36.98 -27.46
C ASN A 270 -8.55 37.38 -28.25
N LYS A 271 -7.38 36.77 -27.91
CA LYS A 271 -6.13 36.98 -28.65
C LYS A 271 -6.10 36.30 -30.01
N ASN A 272 -6.89 35.25 -30.19
CA ASN A 272 -6.90 34.42 -31.39
C ASN A 272 -8.36 34.20 -31.91
N PRO A 273 -9.11 35.23 -32.23
CA PRO A 273 -10.52 35.08 -32.59
C PRO A 273 -10.75 34.22 -33.85
N ARG A 274 -9.76 34.18 -34.73
CA ARG A 274 -9.77 33.39 -35.98
C ARG A 274 -8.94 32.09 -35.87
N ALA A 275 -8.61 31.63 -34.67
CA ALA A 275 -7.85 30.40 -34.51
C ALA A 275 -8.54 29.22 -35.19
N SER A 276 -7.79 28.49 -36.00
CA SER A 276 -8.28 27.29 -36.66
C SER A 276 -8.60 26.20 -35.62
N GLN A 277 -9.34 25.18 -36.03
CA GLN A 277 -9.64 24.03 -35.18
C GLN A 277 -8.37 23.31 -34.70
N GLU A 278 -7.33 23.28 -35.53
CA GLU A 278 -6.04 22.70 -35.23
C GLU A 278 -5.24 23.53 -34.21
N GLN A 279 -5.23 24.84 -34.32
CA GLN A 279 -4.61 25.76 -33.37
C GLN A 279 -5.27 25.69 -31.98
N ARG A 280 -6.59 25.54 -31.93
CA ARG A 280 -7.33 25.31 -30.69
C ARG A 280 -6.99 23.94 -30.10
N LYS A 281 -6.95 22.88 -30.91
CA LYS A 281 -6.57 21.54 -30.50
C LYS A 281 -5.12 21.51 -29.97
N ASP A 282 -4.21 22.21 -30.59
CA ASP A 282 -2.81 22.35 -30.14
C ASP A 282 -2.73 23.10 -28.81
N PHE A 283 -3.47 24.20 -28.63
CA PHE A 283 -3.56 24.92 -27.36
C PHE A 283 -4.08 24.00 -26.24
N TYR A 284 -5.17 23.27 -26.47
CA TYR A 284 -5.72 22.35 -25.49
C TYR A 284 -4.78 21.17 -25.23
N SER A 285 -4.12 20.63 -26.24
CA SER A 285 -3.17 19.52 -26.11
C SER A 285 -1.94 19.91 -25.32
N LYS A 286 -1.35 21.09 -25.59
CA LYS A 286 -0.22 21.64 -24.83
C LYS A 286 -0.54 21.97 -23.39
N ASN A 287 -1.80 22.24 -23.10
CA ASN A 287 -2.30 22.53 -21.77
C ASN A 287 -3.08 21.33 -21.16
N LYS A 288 -3.14 20.19 -21.82
CA LYS A 288 -3.93 19.01 -21.40
C LYS A 288 -3.63 18.62 -19.94
N ALA A 289 -2.38 18.66 -19.50
CA ALA A 289 -2.02 18.40 -18.11
C ALA A 289 -2.61 19.44 -17.15
N ARG A 290 -2.72 20.71 -17.59
CA ARG A 290 -3.35 21.79 -16.82
C ARG A 290 -4.87 21.68 -16.85
N PHE A 291 -5.46 21.37 -18.00
CA PHE A 291 -6.90 21.19 -18.18
C PHE A 291 -7.41 19.89 -17.56
N GLY A 292 -6.65 18.80 -17.64
CA GLY A 292 -6.95 17.53 -16.96
C GLY A 292 -6.87 17.64 -15.43
N SER A 293 -6.20 18.69 -14.90
CA SER A 293 -6.15 18.98 -13.48
C SER A 293 -7.34 19.79 -12.96
N VAL A 294 -8.19 20.31 -13.83
CA VAL A 294 -9.42 21.02 -13.46
C VAL A 294 -10.54 20.03 -13.13
N SER A 295 -10.23 19.09 -12.28
CA SER A 295 -11.30 18.40 -11.59
C SER A 295 -11.89 19.36 -10.56
N TYR A 296 -13.22 19.34 -10.44
CA TYR A 296 -13.90 20.10 -9.40
C TYR A 296 -13.25 19.85 -8.02
N LEU A 297 -13.11 20.92 -7.23
CA LEU A 297 -12.72 20.78 -5.83
C LEU A 297 -13.92 20.28 -5.02
N SER A 298 -13.69 19.33 -4.15
CA SER A 298 -14.68 18.79 -3.24
C SER A 298 -14.15 18.71 -1.81
N ASP A 299 -15.05 18.93 -0.86
CA ASP A 299 -14.82 18.51 0.51
C ASP A 299 -15.04 17.00 0.60
N GLN A 300 -14.00 16.28 1.00
CA GLN A 300 -13.97 14.83 1.08
C GLN A 300 -13.90 14.39 2.54
N GLN A 301 -14.73 13.45 2.92
CA GLN A 301 -14.72 12.84 4.24
C GLN A 301 -14.81 11.32 4.11
N ILE A 302 -13.88 10.62 4.74
CA ILE A 302 -13.79 9.16 4.67
C ILE A 302 -13.76 8.58 6.08
N PRO A 303 -14.92 8.22 6.65
CA PRO A 303 -14.99 7.31 7.79
C PRO A 303 -14.68 5.88 7.35
N ASP A 304 -13.80 5.23 8.09
CA ASP A 304 -13.41 3.83 7.93
C ASP A 304 -13.51 3.14 9.29
N GLN A 305 -14.26 2.04 9.35
CA GLN A 305 -14.56 1.28 10.55
C GLN A 305 -14.26 -0.20 10.32
N SER A 306 -13.59 -0.83 11.26
CA SER A 306 -13.32 -2.27 11.23
C SER A 306 -13.55 -2.89 12.60
N THR A 307 -14.30 -3.98 12.63
CA THR A 307 -14.51 -4.81 13.83
C THR A 307 -14.06 -6.21 13.50
N VAL A 308 -13.21 -6.79 14.34
CA VAL A 308 -12.66 -8.14 14.17
C VAL A 308 -12.83 -8.90 15.47
N PHE A 309 -13.35 -10.09 15.36
CA PHE A 309 -13.36 -11.10 16.43
C PHE A 309 -12.43 -12.23 16.05
N ASN A 310 -11.48 -12.56 16.91
CA ASN A 310 -10.55 -13.65 16.73
C ASN A 310 -10.75 -14.71 17.82
N TYR A 311 -10.67 -15.97 17.44
CA TYR A 311 -10.59 -17.10 18.35
C TYR A 311 -9.36 -17.94 18.00
N TYR A 312 -8.55 -18.23 18.99
CA TYR A 312 -7.34 -19.05 18.91
C TYR A 312 -7.54 -20.32 19.74
N LEU A 313 -7.28 -21.45 19.12
CA LEU A 313 -7.23 -22.76 19.76
C LEU A 313 -5.83 -23.34 19.56
N THR A 314 -5.03 -23.34 20.62
CA THR A 314 -3.61 -23.78 20.63
C THR A 314 -3.35 -24.76 21.77
N PRO A 315 -4.00 -25.94 21.77
CA PRO A 315 -3.74 -26.96 22.79
C PRO A 315 -2.34 -27.54 22.62
N ASP A 316 -1.87 -28.26 23.61
CA ASP A 316 -0.63 -29.07 23.51
C ASP A 316 -0.86 -30.27 22.61
N ASN A 317 -1.09 -30.01 21.32
CA ASN A 317 -1.37 -30.98 20.29
C ASN A 317 -0.77 -30.50 18.96
N PRO A 318 0.16 -31.24 18.36
CA PRO A 318 0.85 -30.82 17.14
C PRO A 318 -0.09 -30.72 15.92
N TYR A 319 -1.27 -31.28 15.96
CA TYR A 319 -2.22 -31.22 14.85
C TYR A 319 -3.17 -30.03 14.91
N LEU A 320 -3.21 -29.28 16.02
CA LEU A 320 -4.17 -28.22 16.26
C LEU A 320 -3.46 -26.92 16.65
N ASN A 321 -3.41 -26.01 15.73
CA ASN A 321 -3.14 -24.59 15.96
C ASN A 321 -4.12 -23.83 15.07
N THR A 322 -5.31 -23.60 15.61
CA THR A 322 -6.46 -23.10 14.84
C THR A 322 -6.70 -21.63 15.16
N HIS A 323 -6.91 -20.86 14.11
CA HIS A 323 -7.32 -19.45 14.19
C HIS A 323 -8.60 -19.24 13.38
N ILE A 324 -9.61 -18.64 14.00
CA ILE A 324 -10.86 -18.22 13.37
C ILE A 324 -10.99 -16.71 13.53
N ALA A 325 -11.16 -16.02 12.40
CA ALA A 325 -11.43 -14.57 12.39
C ALA A 325 -12.78 -14.29 11.76
N LEU A 326 -13.63 -13.54 12.45
CA LEU A 326 -14.87 -12.97 11.94
C LEU A 326 -14.69 -11.46 11.84
N TYR A 327 -15.05 -10.85 10.70
CA TYR A 327 -14.82 -9.43 10.53
C TYR A 327 -15.92 -8.70 9.75
N ASN A 328 -16.05 -7.42 10.06
CA ASN A 328 -16.87 -6.46 9.33
C ASN A 328 -16.08 -5.15 9.16
N ASN A 329 -15.72 -4.84 7.92
CA ASN A 329 -15.09 -3.59 7.54
C ASN A 329 -16.04 -2.72 6.73
N LYS A 330 -16.05 -1.41 6.98
CA LYS A 330 -16.94 -0.47 6.31
C LYS A 330 -16.19 0.83 6.04
N THR A 331 -15.99 1.13 4.78
CA THR A 331 -15.40 2.39 4.30
C THR A 331 -16.45 3.18 3.54
N ILE A 332 -16.59 4.45 3.85
CA ILE A 332 -17.52 5.37 3.16
C ILE A 332 -16.70 6.57 2.70
N GLU A 333 -16.77 6.90 1.42
CA GLU A 333 -16.33 8.19 0.94
C GLU A 333 -17.55 9.09 0.70
N LYS A 334 -17.50 10.27 1.27
CA LYS A 334 -18.49 11.35 1.06
C LYS A 334 -17.77 12.52 0.43
N GLU A 335 -18.31 13.00 -0.67
CA GLU A 335 -17.84 14.19 -1.38
C GLU A 335 -18.92 15.24 -1.44
N GLN A 336 -18.54 16.52 -1.27
CA GLN A 336 -19.38 17.66 -1.57
C GLN A 336 -18.61 18.63 -2.47
N ARG A 337 -19.06 18.79 -3.70
CA ARG A 337 -18.45 19.72 -4.67
C ARG A 337 -18.55 21.15 -4.17
N LYS A 338 -17.44 21.90 -4.22
CA LYS A 338 -17.37 23.27 -3.69
C LYS A 338 -18.26 24.25 -4.43
N VAL A 339 -18.32 24.16 -5.75
CA VAL A 339 -19.04 25.13 -6.59
C VAL A 339 -20.52 24.77 -6.70
N SER A 340 -20.83 23.52 -7.03
CA SER A 340 -22.22 23.09 -7.27
C SER A 340 -22.97 22.65 -6.00
N GLY A 341 -22.25 22.40 -4.91
CA GLY A 341 -22.82 21.86 -3.67
C GLY A 341 -23.28 20.40 -3.77
N VAL A 342 -23.14 19.77 -4.95
CA VAL A 342 -23.58 18.39 -5.21
C VAL A 342 -22.83 17.42 -4.29
N LYS A 343 -23.58 16.48 -3.73
CA LYS A 343 -23.08 15.47 -2.79
C LYS A 343 -23.03 14.09 -3.43
N ASP A 344 -21.93 13.40 -3.26
CA ASP A 344 -21.70 12.02 -3.67
C ASP A 344 -21.36 11.16 -2.48
N GLN A 345 -21.70 9.87 -2.56
CA GLN A 345 -21.27 8.88 -1.60
C GLN A 345 -20.94 7.57 -2.29
N THR A 346 -19.82 6.96 -1.89
CA THR A 346 -19.45 5.59 -2.21
C THR A 346 -19.22 4.84 -0.91
N LYS A 347 -19.93 3.74 -0.71
CA LYS A 347 -19.87 2.91 0.49
C LYS A 347 -19.49 1.49 0.10
N LEU A 348 -18.42 0.96 0.68
CA LEU A 348 -18.07 -0.45 0.64
C LEU A 348 -18.24 -1.06 2.03
N THR A 349 -18.84 -2.23 2.09
CA THR A 349 -18.90 -3.07 3.29
C THR A 349 -18.34 -4.44 2.95
N THR A 350 -17.30 -4.86 3.65
CA THR A 350 -16.66 -6.18 3.55
C THR A 350 -16.95 -6.97 4.81
N ARG A 351 -17.52 -8.16 4.67
CA ARG A 351 -17.74 -9.10 5.77
C ARG A 351 -17.12 -10.42 5.42
N GLY A 352 -16.55 -11.11 6.40
CA GLY A 352 -15.96 -12.39 6.13
C GLY A 352 -15.66 -13.22 7.36
N ILE A 353 -15.24 -14.44 7.06
CA ILE A 353 -14.72 -15.41 7.99
C ILE A 353 -13.47 -16.05 7.40
N ASN A 354 -12.41 -16.14 8.18
CA ASN A 354 -11.22 -16.89 7.86
C ASN A 354 -11.04 -17.99 8.91
N LEU A 355 -10.87 -19.20 8.47
CA LEU A 355 -10.54 -20.36 9.31
C LEU A 355 -9.22 -20.91 8.81
N ARG A 356 -8.24 -21.02 9.71
CA ARG A 356 -6.93 -21.59 9.43
C ARG A 356 -6.56 -22.58 10.51
N ASN A 357 -5.92 -23.66 10.12
CA ASN A 357 -5.24 -24.55 11.03
C ASN A 357 -3.82 -24.83 10.56
N SER A 358 -2.89 -25.01 11.48
CA SER A 358 -1.59 -25.62 11.20
C SER A 358 -1.43 -26.93 11.96
N SER A 359 -0.80 -27.90 11.30
CA SER A 359 -0.55 -29.23 11.83
C SER A 359 0.88 -29.64 11.56
N GLU A 360 1.53 -30.23 12.54
CA GLU A 360 2.85 -30.83 12.41
C GLU A 360 2.69 -32.37 12.38
N LEU A 361 3.12 -32.99 11.30
CA LEU A 361 3.08 -34.43 11.13
C LEU A 361 4.50 -34.95 10.91
N SER A 362 5.13 -35.44 11.97
CA SER A 362 6.54 -35.84 11.98
C SER A 362 7.46 -34.67 11.57
N HIS A 363 8.00 -34.69 10.34
CA HIS A 363 8.89 -33.64 9.82
C HIS A 363 8.20 -32.72 8.81
N ILE A 364 6.92 -32.88 8.57
CA ILE A 364 6.16 -32.08 7.61
C ILE A 364 5.18 -31.19 8.37
N SER A 365 5.23 -29.90 8.09
CA SER A 365 4.21 -28.97 8.60
C SER A 365 3.22 -28.60 7.52
N PHE A 366 1.95 -28.53 7.88
CA PHE A 366 0.86 -28.13 7.00
C PHE A 366 0.16 -26.89 7.52
N VAL A 367 -0.21 -26.00 6.61
CA VAL A 367 -1.19 -24.92 6.85
C VAL A 367 -2.32 -25.08 5.86
N TYR A 368 -3.53 -25.11 6.35
CA TYR A 368 -4.71 -25.21 5.51
C TYR A 368 -5.86 -24.38 6.08
N GLY A 369 -6.75 -23.98 5.21
CA GLY A 369 -7.84 -23.12 5.66
C GLY A 369 -8.90 -22.87 4.61
N VAL A 370 -9.94 -22.17 5.08
CA VAL A 370 -11.08 -21.74 4.28
C VAL A 370 -11.33 -20.26 4.57
N ASP A 371 -11.48 -19.48 3.52
CA ASP A 371 -11.84 -18.06 3.60
C ASP A 371 -13.18 -17.85 2.89
N TYR A 372 -14.07 -17.09 3.52
CA TYR A 372 -15.24 -16.55 2.86
C TYR A 372 -15.28 -15.03 3.05
N MET A 373 -15.54 -14.32 1.98
CA MET A 373 -15.63 -12.86 2.00
C MET A 373 -16.77 -12.39 1.11
N ARG A 374 -17.54 -11.43 1.61
CA ARG A 374 -18.56 -10.70 0.86
C ARG A 374 -18.31 -9.21 0.88
N ASP A 375 -18.16 -8.65 -0.30
CA ASP A 375 -18.13 -7.21 -0.54
C ASP A 375 -19.49 -6.71 -1.06
N LYS A 376 -19.94 -5.59 -0.53
CA LYS A 376 -21.13 -4.88 -1.01
C LYS A 376 -20.77 -3.42 -1.23
N ILE A 377 -20.84 -2.97 -2.48
CA ILE A 377 -20.68 -1.56 -2.85
C ILE A 377 -22.05 -0.91 -3.12
N SER A 378 -22.19 0.33 -2.67
CA SER A 378 -23.33 1.18 -2.94
C SER A 378 -22.83 2.57 -3.27
N THR A 379 -23.27 3.13 -4.39
CA THR A 379 -22.90 4.48 -4.81
C THR A 379 -24.15 5.35 -4.92
N GLU A 380 -24.06 6.57 -4.41
CA GLU A 380 -25.06 7.61 -4.53
C GLU A 380 -24.43 8.79 -5.27
N ARG A 381 -25.13 9.33 -6.26
CA ARG A 381 -24.63 10.44 -7.07
C ARG A 381 -25.70 11.54 -7.09
N GLY A 382 -25.38 12.63 -6.36
CA GLY A 382 -26.24 13.80 -6.38
C GLY A 382 -26.27 14.46 -7.76
N THR A 383 -27.36 15.08 -8.09
CA THR A 383 -27.54 15.80 -9.36
C THR A 383 -28.10 17.17 -9.09
N ASN A 384 -27.74 18.14 -9.92
CA ASN A 384 -28.45 19.37 -10.14
C ASN A 384 -28.70 19.54 -11.66
N SER A 385 -29.55 20.47 -12.06
CA SER A 385 -29.92 20.63 -13.46
C SER A 385 -28.75 20.97 -14.39
N SER A 386 -27.69 21.61 -13.88
CA SER A 386 -26.52 21.99 -14.68
C SER A 386 -25.48 20.85 -14.79
N ASP A 387 -25.40 19.95 -13.81
CA ASP A 387 -24.38 18.92 -13.74
C ASP A 387 -24.86 17.53 -14.19
N ALA A 388 -26.14 17.32 -14.41
CA ALA A 388 -26.72 16.00 -14.69
C ALA A 388 -26.01 15.25 -15.84
N ARG A 389 -25.55 15.99 -16.86
CA ARG A 389 -24.84 15.43 -18.03
C ARG A 389 -23.46 14.92 -17.71
N PHE A 390 -22.83 15.46 -16.66
CA PHE A 390 -21.42 15.21 -16.29
C PHE A 390 -21.32 14.33 -15.05
N ARG A 391 -22.26 13.39 -14.88
CA ARG A 391 -22.33 12.53 -13.70
C ARG A 391 -22.17 11.06 -14.06
N ALA A 392 -21.34 10.37 -13.28
CA ALA A 392 -21.34 8.90 -13.29
C ALA A 392 -22.73 8.41 -12.80
N GLU A 393 -23.17 7.29 -13.33
CA GLU A 393 -24.40 6.64 -12.87
C GLU A 393 -24.17 5.95 -11.52
N PRO A 394 -25.15 5.99 -10.61
CA PRO A 394 -25.07 5.22 -9.38
C PRO A 394 -25.23 3.73 -9.67
N TYR A 395 -24.44 2.91 -8.99
CA TYR A 395 -24.58 1.46 -9.08
C TYR A 395 -24.48 0.79 -7.71
N ASN A 396 -25.10 -0.37 -7.59
CA ASN A 396 -25.01 -1.26 -6.44
C ASN A 396 -24.58 -2.64 -6.93
N ALA A 397 -23.58 -3.22 -6.27
CA ALA A 397 -23.05 -4.51 -6.62
C ALA A 397 -22.60 -5.29 -5.39
N ASN A 398 -22.53 -6.61 -5.54
CA ASN A 398 -22.00 -7.52 -4.53
C ASN A 398 -20.93 -8.42 -5.18
N SER A 399 -19.93 -8.79 -4.40
CA SER A 399 -18.96 -9.82 -4.76
C SER A 399 -18.81 -10.78 -3.59
N ASN A 400 -18.89 -12.09 -3.85
CA ASN A 400 -18.63 -13.13 -2.87
C ASN A 400 -17.43 -13.93 -3.34
N THR A 401 -16.52 -14.25 -2.43
CA THR A 401 -15.35 -15.08 -2.71
C THR A 401 -15.23 -16.15 -1.64
N THR A 402 -15.07 -17.40 -2.05
CA THR A 402 -14.75 -18.53 -1.18
C THR A 402 -13.47 -19.15 -1.66
N GLY A 403 -12.49 -19.31 -0.77
CA GLY A 403 -11.21 -19.91 -1.07
C GLY A 403 -10.87 -21.04 -0.11
N VAL A 404 -10.27 -22.10 -0.63
CA VAL A 404 -9.72 -23.22 0.17
C VAL A 404 -8.27 -23.39 -0.21
N TYR A 405 -7.39 -23.54 0.77
CA TYR A 405 -5.95 -23.62 0.50
C TYR A 405 -5.24 -24.64 1.38
N LEU A 406 -4.12 -25.14 0.86
CA LEU A 406 -3.19 -26.03 1.53
C LEU A 406 -1.75 -25.60 1.20
N ILE A 407 -0.92 -25.51 2.23
CA ILE A 407 0.52 -25.27 2.15
C ILE A 407 1.19 -26.40 2.93
N ALA A 408 2.22 -27.01 2.37
CA ALA A 408 3.08 -27.94 3.09
C ALA A 408 4.50 -27.37 3.18
N HIS A 409 5.20 -27.71 4.24
CA HIS A 409 6.62 -27.47 4.41
C HIS A 409 7.32 -28.78 4.71
N MET A 410 8.23 -29.16 3.84
CA MET A 410 8.90 -30.46 3.85
C MET A 410 10.42 -30.26 3.89
N PRO A 411 11.06 -30.36 5.07
CA PRO A 411 12.50 -30.47 5.16
C PRO A 411 12.93 -31.85 4.66
N LEU A 412 13.91 -31.88 3.75
CA LEU A 412 14.42 -33.08 3.10
C LEU A 412 15.93 -33.16 3.29
N PHE A 413 16.48 -34.37 3.28
CA PHE A 413 17.93 -34.63 3.36
C PHE A 413 18.62 -33.94 4.57
N GLY A 414 18.03 -34.07 5.77
CA GLY A 414 18.54 -33.43 6.98
C GLY A 414 18.48 -31.90 6.90
N GLU A 415 17.38 -31.36 6.37
CA GLU A 415 17.10 -29.92 6.15
C GLU A 415 18.01 -29.22 5.12
N LYS A 416 18.84 -29.95 4.38
CA LYS A 416 19.63 -29.34 3.28
C LYS A 416 18.75 -28.81 2.16
N LEU A 417 17.57 -29.43 1.99
CA LEU A 417 16.61 -29.04 0.99
C LEU A 417 15.25 -28.80 1.66
N LEU A 418 14.68 -27.63 1.45
CA LEU A 418 13.38 -27.25 1.99
C LEU A 418 12.40 -27.07 0.83
N LEU A 419 11.37 -27.91 0.73
CA LEU A 419 10.35 -27.84 -0.30
C LEU A 419 9.03 -27.37 0.30
N SER A 420 8.44 -26.31 -0.27
CA SER A 420 7.18 -25.73 0.21
C SER A 420 6.16 -25.59 -0.92
N PRO A 421 5.46 -26.66 -1.31
CA PRO A 421 4.37 -26.58 -2.26
C PRO A 421 3.13 -25.99 -1.61
N SER A 422 2.33 -25.28 -2.41
CA SER A 422 1.05 -24.71 -1.99
C SER A 422 0.06 -24.70 -3.14
N VAL A 423 -1.22 -24.78 -2.80
CA VAL A 423 -2.30 -24.70 -3.75
C VAL A 423 -3.52 -24.05 -3.10
N ARG A 424 -4.22 -23.23 -3.88
CA ARG A 424 -5.49 -22.62 -3.48
C ARG A 424 -6.48 -22.70 -4.61
N TYR A 425 -7.72 -23.01 -4.26
CA TYR A 425 -8.87 -22.95 -5.15
C TYR A 425 -9.82 -21.87 -4.67
N ASP A 426 -10.15 -20.93 -5.55
CA ASP A 426 -11.08 -19.84 -5.31
C ASP A 426 -12.31 -20.01 -6.21
N HIS A 427 -13.49 -19.82 -5.63
CA HIS A 427 -14.75 -19.60 -6.32
C HIS A 427 -15.24 -18.20 -6.01
N TYR A 428 -15.57 -17.41 -7.02
CA TYR A 428 -16.08 -16.05 -6.83
C TYR A 428 -17.25 -15.75 -7.73
N ASP A 429 -18.16 -14.93 -7.23
CA ASP A 429 -19.27 -14.37 -7.99
C ASP A 429 -19.34 -12.86 -7.79
N THR A 430 -19.73 -12.15 -8.84
CA THR A 430 -19.96 -10.71 -8.81
C THR A 430 -21.29 -10.41 -9.48
N SER A 431 -22.13 -9.63 -8.82
CA SER A 431 -23.49 -9.35 -9.29
C SER A 431 -23.90 -7.89 -9.11
N SER A 432 -24.64 -7.38 -10.07
CA SER A 432 -25.44 -6.15 -10.01
C SER A 432 -26.92 -6.46 -10.13
N LYS A 433 -27.77 -5.47 -10.29
CA LYS A 433 -29.21 -5.70 -10.52
C LYS A 433 -29.51 -6.52 -11.78
N THR A 434 -28.71 -6.36 -12.82
CA THR A 434 -28.99 -6.89 -14.17
C THR A 434 -28.03 -7.99 -14.61
N VAL A 435 -26.88 -8.10 -13.99
CA VAL A 435 -25.79 -9.01 -14.43
C VAL A 435 -25.28 -9.80 -13.25
N LYS A 436 -25.07 -11.11 -13.48
CA LYS A 436 -24.39 -11.99 -12.55
C LYS A 436 -23.27 -12.72 -13.28
N TYR A 437 -22.08 -12.69 -12.71
CA TYR A 437 -20.91 -13.36 -13.21
C TYR A 437 -20.34 -14.30 -12.15
N LYS A 438 -19.94 -15.50 -12.56
CA LYS A 438 -19.31 -16.50 -11.69
C LYS A 438 -18.07 -17.06 -12.38
N ASP A 439 -17.03 -17.28 -11.61
CA ASP A 439 -15.82 -17.94 -12.10
C ASP A 439 -15.06 -18.62 -10.95
N LYS A 440 -14.03 -19.37 -11.31
CA LYS A 440 -13.18 -20.14 -10.40
C LYS A 440 -11.74 -20.07 -10.85
N HIS A 441 -10.81 -20.17 -9.91
CA HIS A 441 -9.39 -20.16 -10.23
C HIS A 441 -8.60 -21.09 -9.30
N LEU A 442 -7.60 -21.78 -9.86
CA LEU A 442 -6.62 -22.59 -9.13
C LEU A 442 -5.28 -21.85 -9.15
N SER A 443 -4.68 -21.62 -7.98
CA SER A 443 -3.41 -20.92 -7.81
C SER A 443 -2.36 -21.85 -7.18
N PRO A 444 -1.61 -22.62 -7.97
CA PRO A 444 -0.49 -23.41 -7.47
C PRO A 444 0.74 -22.52 -7.23
N ALA A 445 1.54 -22.90 -6.23
CA ALA A 445 2.86 -22.31 -6.02
C ALA A 445 3.81 -23.32 -5.36
N THR A 446 5.11 -23.09 -5.51
CA THR A 446 6.13 -23.85 -4.83
C THR A 446 7.37 -23.02 -4.60
N LYS A 447 8.04 -23.25 -3.48
CA LYS A 447 9.38 -22.72 -3.17
C LYS A 447 10.29 -23.89 -2.81
N LEU A 448 11.45 -23.91 -3.43
CA LEU A 448 12.53 -24.82 -3.12
C LEU A 448 13.70 -24.01 -2.58
N THR A 449 14.20 -24.31 -1.40
CA THR A 449 15.41 -23.70 -0.83
C THR A 449 16.47 -24.76 -0.64
N TRP A 450 17.65 -24.54 -1.19
CA TRP A 450 18.81 -25.40 -1.07
C TRP A 450 19.88 -24.72 -0.22
N LYS A 451 20.12 -25.25 0.98
CA LYS A 451 21.20 -24.85 1.87
C LYS A 451 22.50 -25.50 1.38
N VAL A 452 23.31 -24.77 0.58
CA VAL A 452 24.55 -25.29 0.01
C VAL A 452 25.61 -25.43 1.08
N THR A 453 25.73 -24.38 1.90
CA THR A 453 26.62 -24.30 3.05
C THR A 453 25.89 -23.62 4.22
N ASN A 454 26.57 -23.45 5.34
CA ASN A 454 26.03 -22.70 6.49
C ASN A 454 25.92 -21.18 6.22
N TRP A 455 26.54 -20.68 5.17
CA TRP A 455 26.59 -19.26 4.82
C TRP A 455 25.99 -18.94 3.44
N LEU A 456 25.57 -19.97 2.67
CA LEU A 456 24.99 -19.78 1.33
C LEU A 456 23.79 -20.71 1.13
N ASP A 457 22.66 -20.11 0.80
CA ASP A 457 21.49 -20.81 0.27
C ASP A 457 20.97 -20.21 -1.04
N PHE A 458 20.34 -21.04 -1.85
CA PHE A 458 19.61 -20.65 -3.04
C PHE A 458 18.13 -21.02 -2.88
N SER A 459 17.26 -20.13 -3.32
CA SER A 459 15.84 -20.41 -3.42
C SER A 459 15.35 -20.27 -4.86
N ALA A 460 14.57 -21.23 -5.30
CA ALA A 460 13.80 -21.14 -6.56
C ALA A 460 12.31 -21.13 -6.22
N LYS A 461 11.55 -20.24 -6.85
CA LYS A 461 10.13 -20.05 -6.57
C LYS A 461 9.33 -19.98 -7.85
N TYR A 462 8.22 -20.72 -7.90
CA TYR A 462 7.20 -20.64 -8.93
C TYR A 462 5.85 -20.36 -8.30
N ASN A 463 5.15 -19.34 -8.78
CA ASN A 463 3.84 -18.96 -8.24
C ASN A 463 2.90 -18.59 -9.36
N GLU A 464 1.66 -19.07 -9.28
CA GLU A 464 0.56 -18.53 -10.07
C GLU A 464 -0.36 -17.68 -9.19
N ALA A 465 -0.92 -16.64 -9.78
CA ALA A 465 -1.88 -15.77 -9.11
C ALA A 465 -2.93 -15.28 -10.10
N PHE A 466 -4.05 -14.82 -9.57
CA PHE A 466 -5.11 -14.22 -10.36
C PHE A 466 -5.67 -12.98 -9.66
N ARG A 467 -6.38 -12.17 -10.43
CA ARG A 467 -7.20 -11.06 -9.93
C ARG A 467 -8.56 -11.06 -10.64
N ALA A 468 -9.61 -11.27 -9.89
CA ALA A 468 -10.96 -11.04 -10.39
C ALA A 468 -11.16 -9.54 -10.70
N PRO A 469 -11.85 -9.18 -11.79
CA PRO A 469 -12.22 -7.80 -12.05
C PRO A 469 -13.03 -7.22 -10.91
N SER A 470 -12.75 -5.96 -10.53
CA SER A 470 -13.48 -5.28 -9.45
C SER A 470 -14.92 -4.93 -9.87
N MET A 471 -15.76 -4.66 -8.89
CA MET A 471 -17.13 -4.19 -9.14
C MET A 471 -17.13 -2.86 -9.91
N GLN A 472 -16.16 -1.98 -9.65
CA GLN A 472 -16.02 -0.73 -10.39
C GLN A 472 -15.65 -0.99 -11.85
N GLU A 473 -14.65 -1.82 -12.12
CA GLU A 473 -14.23 -2.14 -13.49
C GLU A 473 -15.34 -2.74 -14.34
N ARG A 474 -16.25 -3.53 -13.72
CA ARG A 474 -17.36 -4.17 -14.44
C ARG A 474 -18.56 -3.27 -14.66
N PHE A 475 -18.91 -2.43 -13.68
CA PHE A 475 -20.25 -1.84 -13.61
C PHE A 475 -20.29 -0.32 -13.67
N VAL A 476 -19.13 0.37 -13.64
CA VAL A 476 -19.14 1.82 -13.76
C VAL A 476 -19.68 2.26 -15.12
N SER A 477 -20.58 3.24 -15.10
CA SER A 477 -21.22 3.82 -16.29
C SER A 477 -21.52 5.32 -16.08
N GLY A 478 -21.98 6.00 -17.12
CA GLY A 478 -22.28 7.43 -17.11
C GLY A 478 -21.04 8.29 -17.37
N ALA A 479 -21.09 9.57 -17.06
CA ALA A 479 -19.97 10.46 -17.35
C ALA A 479 -18.76 10.15 -16.45
N HIS A 480 -17.59 9.98 -17.06
CA HIS A 480 -16.30 9.88 -16.40
C HIS A 480 -15.81 11.27 -15.98
N PHE A 481 -15.72 12.15 -16.95
CA PHE A 481 -15.45 13.57 -16.75
C PHE A 481 -16.10 14.38 -17.89
N GLY A 482 -16.30 15.66 -17.66
CA GLY A 482 -16.80 16.55 -18.69
C GLY A 482 -16.83 17.97 -18.18
N ASP A 483 -16.83 18.91 -19.10
CA ASP A 483 -16.95 20.33 -18.80
C ASP A 483 -17.60 21.08 -19.97
N ASN A 484 -18.11 22.27 -19.68
CA ASN A 484 -18.54 23.24 -20.66
C ASN A 484 -17.45 24.32 -20.81
N LEU A 485 -16.64 24.19 -21.84
CA LEU A 485 -15.56 25.13 -22.13
C LEU A 485 -16.04 26.12 -23.21
N ALA A 486 -16.40 27.33 -22.81
CA ALA A 486 -16.84 28.43 -23.70
C ALA A 486 -17.99 28.01 -24.65
N GLY A 487 -19.03 27.37 -24.11
CA GLY A 487 -20.19 26.95 -24.87
C GLY A 487 -20.03 25.66 -25.67
N ARG A 488 -18.87 24.98 -25.55
CA ARG A 488 -18.64 23.66 -26.13
C ARG A 488 -18.62 22.62 -25.05
N TYR A 489 -19.46 21.62 -25.14
CA TYR A 489 -19.50 20.50 -24.24
C TYR A 489 -18.46 19.45 -24.65
N PHE A 490 -17.66 19.02 -23.68
CA PHE A 490 -16.77 17.89 -23.78
C PHE A 490 -17.17 16.88 -22.70
N VAL A 491 -17.41 15.63 -23.07
CA VAL A 491 -17.79 14.58 -22.13
C VAL A 491 -17.08 13.28 -22.50
N ASP A 492 -16.36 12.70 -21.54
CA ASP A 492 -15.95 11.30 -21.61
C ASP A 492 -16.94 10.46 -20.81
N ARG A 493 -17.36 9.31 -21.36
CA ARG A 493 -18.35 8.44 -20.73
C ARG A 493 -17.80 7.06 -20.45
N PHE A 494 -17.99 6.59 -19.23
CA PHE A 494 -17.79 5.19 -18.91
C PHE A 494 -18.80 4.29 -19.61
N VAL A 495 -18.30 3.21 -20.17
CA VAL A 495 -19.09 2.10 -20.70
C VAL A 495 -18.81 0.86 -19.84
N ALA A 496 -19.84 0.34 -19.20
CA ALA A 496 -19.70 -0.87 -18.38
C ALA A 496 -19.21 -2.07 -19.22
N ASN A 497 -18.37 -2.93 -18.64
CA ASN A 497 -17.91 -4.16 -19.27
C ASN A 497 -18.07 -5.37 -18.33
N PRO A 498 -19.25 -5.99 -18.31
CA PRO A 498 -19.50 -7.14 -17.46
C PRO A 498 -18.71 -8.40 -17.88
N ASN A 499 -18.17 -8.44 -19.10
CA ASN A 499 -17.48 -9.60 -19.69
C ASN A 499 -15.97 -9.60 -19.46
N LEU A 500 -15.45 -8.76 -18.56
CA LEU A 500 -14.05 -8.77 -18.21
C LEU A 500 -13.60 -10.14 -17.69
N ARG A 501 -12.47 -10.63 -18.24
CA ARG A 501 -11.81 -11.82 -17.75
C ARG A 501 -10.89 -11.50 -16.58
N PRO A 502 -10.60 -12.46 -15.67
CA PRO A 502 -9.59 -12.26 -14.63
C PRO A 502 -8.21 -12.05 -15.23
N GLU A 503 -7.41 -11.20 -14.59
CA GLU A 503 -5.97 -11.15 -14.83
C GLU A 503 -5.31 -12.38 -14.20
N THR A 504 -4.31 -12.95 -14.87
CA THR A 504 -3.54 -14.07 -14.35
C THR A 504 -2.05 -13.81 -14.46
N ALA A 505 -1.28 -14.28 -13.47
CA ALA A 505 0.16 -14.08 -13.41
C ALA A 505 0.89 -15.40 -13.16
N LYS A 506 2.05 -15.57 -13.85
CA LYS A 506 2.98 -16.69 -13.65
C LYS A 506 4.36 -16.13 -13.35
N ASN A 507 4.83 -16.30 -12.12
CA ASN A 507 6.10 -15.79 -11.65
C ASN A 507 7.14 -16.90 -11.50
N LYS A 508 8.36 -16.60 -11.89
CA LYS A 508 9.55 -17.40 -11.64
C LYS A 508 10.58 -16.52 -10.98
N GLU A 509 11.20 -17.02 -9.90
CA GLU A 509 12.13 -16.25 -9.11
C GLU A 509 13.27 -17.12 -8.64
N ILE A 510 14.47 -16.57 -8.62
CA ILE A 510 15.68 -17.20 -8.07
C ILE A 510 16.30 -16.19 -7.13
N THR A 511 16.59 -16.62 -5.90
CA THR A 511 17.23 -15.82 -4.86
C THR A 511 18.48 -16.52 -4.37
N ALA A 512 19.57 -15.78 -4.20
CA ALA A 512 20.76 -16.20 -3.50
C ALA A 512 20.86 -15.41 -2.18
N ASN A 513 21.05 -16.12 -1.07
CA ASN A 513 21.26 -15.56 0.25
C ASN A 513 22.64 -15.92 0.75
N LEU A 514 23.42 -14.90 1.12
CA LEU A 514 24.68 -15.06 1.81
C LEU A 514 24.54 -14.48 3.23
N HIS A 515 24.99 -15.21 4.22
CA HIS A 515 24.99 -14.78 5.61
C HIS A 515 26.23 -15.28 6.33
N PHE A 516 26.96 -14.34 6.86
CA PHE A 516 28.20 -14.61 7.59
C PHE A 516 28.11 -14.03 8.98
N ASP A 517 28.49 -14.81 9.97
CA ASP A 517 28.76 -14.37 11.34
C ASP A 517 30.28 -14.30 11.55
N SER A 518 30.75 -13.16 12.06
CA SER A 518 32.18 -12.94 12.32
C SER A 518 33.11 -12.99 11.08
N LEU A 519 32.63 -12.37 9.95
CA LEU A 519 33.40 -12.38 8.69
C LEU A 519 34.67 -11.50 8.75
N PHE A 520 34.53 -10.26 9.21
CA PHE A 520 35.64 -9.28 9.29
C PHE A 520 36.08 -9.02 10.72
N LYS A 521 35.18 -9.22 11.69
CA LYS A 521 35.44 -9.02 13.11
C LYS A 521 34.53 -9.92 13.93
N GLN A 522 35.04 -10.45 15.04
CA GLN A 522 34.24 -11.24 15.96
C GLN A 522 32.95 -10.54 16.36
N GLY A 523 31.81 -11.21 16.16
CA GLY A 523 30.45 -10.73 16.45
C GLY A 523 29.86 -9.79 15.39
N ASP A 524 30.53 -9.58 14.25
CA ASP A 524 29.86 -8.90 13.12
C ASP A 524 28.92 -9.84 12.36
N LYS A 525 28.00 -9.24 11.61
CA LYS A 525 27.08 -9.97 10.72
C LYS A 525 27.09 -9.32 9.36
N PHE A 526 27.23 -10.13 8.33
CA PHE A 526 27.14 -9.70 6.95
C PHE A 526 26.10 -10.53 6.22
N LYS A 527 25.11 -9.86 5.63
CA LYS A 527 24.03 -10.50 4.88
C LYS A 527 23.91 -9.87 3.50
N VAL A 528 23.71 -10.71 2.48
CA VAL A 528 23.37 -10.27 1.13
C VAL A 528 22.23 -11.14 0.61
N GLU A 529 21.21 -10.50 0.08
CA GLU A 529 20.14 -11.16 -0.68
C GLU A 529 20.11 -10.59 -2.09
N ALA A 530 20.17 -11.46 -3.09
CA ALA A 530 20.09 -11.10 -4.50
C ALA A 530 19.00 -11.92 -5.17
N THR A 531 18.00 -11.24 -5.74
CA THR A 531 16.83 -11.87 -6.38
C THR A 531 16.72 -11.44 -7.84
N TYR A 532 16.54 -12.40 -8.72
CA TYR A 532 16.02 -12.18 -10.08
C TYR A 532 14.60 -12.72 -10.17
N PHE A 533 13.69 -11.93 -10.73
CA PHE A 533 12.31 -12.34 -10.94
C PHE A 533 11.84 -12.08 -12.37
N ARG A 534 10.87 -12.89 -12.81
CA ARG A 534 10.12 -12.72 -14.05
C ARG A 534 8.67 -13.11 -13.81
N ASN A 535 7.78 -12.17 -14.02
CA ASN A 535 6.33 -12.31 -13.87
C ASN A 535 5.66 -12.06 -15.23
N ASP A 536 5.03 -13.08 -15.81
CA ASP A 536 4.23 -12.99 -17.03
C ASP A 536 2.74 -12.83 -16.63
N VAL A 537 2.16 -11.69 -16.92
CA VAL A 537 0.75 -11.37 -16.61
C VAL A 537 -0.06 -11.35 -17.88
N LYS A 538 -1.21 -12.06 -17.89
CA LYS A 538 -2.15 -12.11 -19.02
C LYS A 538 -3.43 -11.35 -18.67
N ASP A 539 -4.11 -10.88 -19.70
CA ASP A 539 -5.40 -10.23 -19.62
C ASP A 539 -5.42 -9.00 -18.70
N LEU A 540 -4.33 -8.22 -18.64
CA LEU A 540 -4.26 -6.99 -17.86
C LEU A 540 -5.46 -6.09 -18.16
N ILE A 541 -6.17 -5.68 -17.13
CA ILE A 541 -7.32 -4.77 -17.22
C ILE A 541 -6.83 -3.34 -17.10
N ASN A 542 -7.08 -2.55 -18.13
CA ASN A 542 -6.81 -1.12 -18.09
C ASN A 542 -8.00 -0.34 -18.66
N LEU A 543 -8.09 0.93 -18.29
CA LEU A 543 -9.05 1.84 -18.88
C LEU A 543 -8.57 2.27 -20.27
N LYS A 544 -9.38 2.05 -21.29
CA LYS A 544 -9.11 2.45 -22.66
C LYS A 544 -10.09 3.51 -23.09
N GLU A 545 -9.54 4.64 -23.56
CA GLU A 545 -10.31 5.70 -24.21
C GLU A 545 -10.44 5.39 -25.71
N PHE A 546 -11.60 5.65 -26.29
CA PHE A 546 -11.86 5.50 -27.72
C PHE A 546 -12.92 6.48 -28.21
N ASN A 547 -12.84 6.83 -29.48
CA ASN A 547 -13.90 7.53 -30.17
C ASN A 547 -15.03 6.54 -30.48
N ASN A 548 -16.27 6.98 -30.56
CA ASN A 548 -17.43 6.10 -30.76
C ASN A 548 -17.18 5.07 -31.87
N PRO A 549 -17.13 3.75 -31.60
CA PRO A 549 -16.80 2.73 -32.61
C PRO A 549 -17.93 2.49 -33.60
N ASN A 550 -19.16 2.93 -33.30
CA ASN A 550 -20.36 2.71 -34.13
C ASN A 550 -20.83 3.98 -34.84
N GLY A 551 -19.90 4.84 -35.25
CA GLY A 551 -20.17 6.13 -35.87
C GLY A 551 -21.59 6.26 -36.39
N ASN A 552 -22.51 6.87 -35.66
CA ASN A 552 -23.84 7.38 -36.01
C ASN A 552 -25.08 6.85 -35.25
N ARG A 553 -25.07 5.71 -34.55
CA ARG A 553 -26.35 5.25 -33.93
C ARG A 553 -26.49 5.51 -32.42
N MET A 554 -25.40 5.52 -31.64
CA MET A 554 -25.50 5.83 -30.23
C MET A 554 -25.40 7.31 -29.91
N SER A 555 -24.70 8.10 -30.72
CA SER A 555 -24.65 9.55 -30.56
C SER A 555 -26.00 10.25 -30.82
N GLN A 556 -26.82 9.71 -31.70
CA GLN A 556 -28.14 10.28 -32.03
C GLN A 556 -29.21 9.97 -30.96
N SER A 557 -29.12 8.91 -30.20
CA SER A 557 -30.13 8.58 -29.19
C SER A 557 -29.88 9.23 -27.81
N LEU A 558 -28.68 9.75 -27.57
CA LEU A 558 -28.30 10.40 -26.29
C LEU A 558 -28.10 11.92 -26.44
N SER A 559 -27.93 12.43 -27.64
CA SER A 559 -27.79 13.86 -27.96
C SER A 559 -29.08 14.41 -28.57
N THR A 560 -29.89 15.06 -27.78
CA THR A 560 -31.01 15.86 -28.25
C THR A 560 -30.58 17.27 -28.68
N ASN A 561 -29.27 17.60 -28.61
CA ASN A 561 -28.73 18.91 -28.98
C ASN A 561 -27.46 18.77 -29.84
N SER A 562 -27.43 19.48 -30.94
CA SER A 562 -26.30 19.64 -31.88
C SER A 562 -25.02 20.25 -31.30
N GLN A 563 -24.96 20.48 -29.98
CA GLN A 563 -23.83 21.07 -29.26
C GLN A 563 -22.88 20.03 -28.66
N ASP A 564 -23.22 18.73 -28.58
CA ASP A 564 -22.39 17.67 -28.05
C ASP A 564 -21.39 17.14 -29.12
N GLN A 565 -20.48 17.99 -29.56
CA GLN A 565 -19.57 17.64 -30.69
C GLN A 565 -18.32 16.82 -30.28
N ASN A 566 -18.05 16.59 -28.97
CA ASN A 566 -16.86 15.88 -28.55
C ASN A 566 -17.18 14.88 -27.41
N ILE A 567 -17.81 13.76 -27.74
CA ILE A 567 -18.03 12.66 -26.81
C ILE A 567 -16.95 11.62 -27.04
N THR A 568 -16.15 11.34 -26.01
CA THR A 568 -15.25 10.17 -25.94
C THR A 568 -15.84 9.14 -24.99
N TYR A 569 -15.32 7.93 -25.07
CA TYR A 569 -15.75 6.82 -24.23
C TYR A 569 -14.56 6.18 -23.56
N SER A 570 -14.73 5.80 -22.31
CA SER A 570 -13.77 5.03 -21.53
C SER A 570 -14.38 3.70 -21.11
N GLN A 571 -13.67 2.60 -21.32
CA GLN A 571 -14.09 1.26 -20.91
C GLN A 571 -12.93 0.49 -20.34
N TYR A 572 -13.12 -0.21 -19.24
CA TYR A 572 -12.17 -1.19 -18.75
C TYR A 572 -12.14 -2.39 -19.69
N GLN A 573 -10.96 -2.75 -20.19
CA GLN A 573 -10.76 -3.84 -21.12
C GLN A 573 -9.53 -4.68 -20.75
N ASN A 574 -9.55 -5.97 -21.13
CA ASN A 574 -8.36 -6.82 -21.08
C ASN A 574 -7.50 -6.48 -22.30
N ILE A 575 -6.48 -5.66 -22.15
CA ILE A 575 -5.78 -5.03 -23.29
C ILE A 575 -4.32 -5.44 -23.46
N ALA A 576 -3.72 -6.14 -22.50
CA ALA A 576 -2.30 -6.42 -22.56
C ALA A 576 -1.92 -7.78 -21.98
N ASN A 577 -0.92 -8.39 -22.60
CA ASN A 577 -0.12 -9.48 -22.04
C ASN A 577 1.23 -8.91 -21.60
N ALA A 578 1.43 -8.71 -20.32
CA ALA A 578 2.60 -8.04 -19.79
C ALA A 578 3.70 -9.00 -19.36
N ARG A 579 4.96 -8.57 -19.51
CA ARG A 579 6.10 -9.17 -18.81
C ARG A 579 6.76 -8.15 -17.93
N LEU A 580 6.86 -8.50 -16.65
CA LEU A 580 7.59 -7.77 -15.65
C LEU A 580 8.81 -8.60 -15.24
N SER A 581 10.01 -8.02 -15.26
CA SER A 581 11.22 -8.71 -14.82
C SER A 581 12.18 -7.72 -14.19
N GLY A 582 12.99 -8.20 -13.26
CA GLY A 582 13.89 -7.30 -12.56
C GLY A 582 14.88 -7.99 -11.65
N ILE A 583 15.69 -7.14 -11.01
CA ILE A 583 16.71 -7.52 -10.06
C ILE A 583 16.47 -6.74 -8.76
N GLU A 584 16.69 -7.41 -7.66
CA GLU A 584 16.68 -6.86 -6.31
C GLU A 584 17.97 -7.27 -5.61
N LEU A 585 18.60 -6.33 -4.92
CA LEU A 585 19.76 -6.58 -4.11
C LEU A 585 19.60 -5.86 -2.78
N GLN A 586 19.84 -6.58 -1.70
CA GLN A 586 19.95 -6.02 -0.36
C GLN A 586 21.25 -6.53 0.24
N ALA A 587 22.04 -5.65 0.84
CA ALA A 587 23.19 -6.03 1.60
C ALA A 587 23.23 -5.23 2.91
N GLN A 588 23.61 -5.89 3.98
CA GLN A 588 23.75 -5.29 5.30
C GLN A 588 25.00 -5.82 5.99
N TYR A 589 25.83 -4.91 6.45
CA TYR A 589 26.93 -5.20 7.36
C TYR A 589 26.66 -4.57 8.72
N GLN A 590 26.79 -5.36 9.75
CA GLN A 590 26.39 -4.98 11.08
C GLN A 590 27.44 -5.37 12.11
N THR A 591 27.86 -4.41 12.91
CA THR A 591 28.72 -4.62 14.07
C THR A 591 28.01 -4.16 15.33
N GLU A 592 28.71 -4.23 16.46
CA GLU A 592 28.22 -3.74 17.75
C GLU A 592 27.74 -2.29 17.73
N ARG A 593 28.29 -1.42 16.88
CA ARG A 593 27.98 0.00 16.79
C ARG A 593 27.65 0.51 15.39
N LEU A 594 27.81 -0.30 14.32
CA LEU A 594 27.57 0.12 12.94
C LEU A 594 26.53 -0.75 12.27
N THR A 595 25.68 -0.11 11.50
CA THR A 595 25.04 -0.80 10.37
C THR A 595 25.28 -0.02 9.11
N LEU A 596 25.87 -0.67 8.13
CA LEU A 596 25.87 -0.26 6.73
C LEU A 596 24.81 -1.06 6.01
N PHE A 597 24.07 -0.42 5.13
CA PHE A 597 23.11 -1.12 4.28
C PHE A 597 23.05 -0.52 2.89
N THR A 598 22.73 -1.36 1.92
CA THR A 598 22.42 -0.94 0.55
C THR A 598 21.24 -1.73 0.02
N ASN A 599 20.38 -1.03 -0.72
CA ASN A 599 19.20 -1.58 -1.37
C ASN A 599 19.18 -1.15 -2.82
N TYR A 600 19.09 -2.09 -3.74
CA TYR A 600 18.95 -1.82 -5.17
C TYR A 600 17.72 -2.52 -5.74
N GLY A 601 16.93 -1.80 -6.51
CA GLY A 601 15.77 -2.34 -7.21
C GLY A 601 15.68 -1.83 -8.64
N SER A 602 15.42 -2.73 -9.57
CA SER A 602 15.19 -2.40 -10.97
C SER A 602 14.12 -3.31 -11.55
N THR A 603 13.07 -2.72 -12.11
CA THR A 603 11.99 -3.44 -12.80
C THR A 603 11.88 -2.97 -14.26
N LYS A 604 11.70 -3.90 -15.18
CA LYS A 604 11.35 -3.66 -16.58
C LYS A 604 9.98 -4.25 -16.83
N GLY A 605 9.08 -3.45 -17.40
CA GLY A 605 7.75 -3.89 -17.81
C GLY A 605 7.55 -3.63 -19.29
N ARG A 606 7.01 -4.62 -20.01
CA ARG A 606 6.67 -4.49 -21.44
C ARG A 606 5.40 -5.27 -21.75
N ASP A 607 4.62 -4.77 -22.66
CA ASP A 607 3.61 -5.52 -23.37
C ASP A 607 4.29 -6.57 -24.24
N LYS A 608 3.81 -7.81 -24.23
CA LYS A 608 4.45 -8.93 -24.96
C LYS A 608 4.06 -8.94 -26.44
N ASP A 609 2.92 -8.38 -26.77
CA ASP A 609 2.34 -8.43 -28.10
C ASP A 609 2.87 -7.26 -28.93
N SER A 610 2.90 -6.04 -28.38
CA SER A 610 3.43 -4.84 -29.04
C SER A 610 4.93 -4.60 -28.81
N GLY A 611 5.51 -5.16 -27.74
CA GLY A 611 6.86 -4.87 -27.28
C GLY A 611 7.02 -3.52 -26.54
N GLU A 612 5.95 -2.74 -26.42
CA GLU A 612 5.98 -1.41 -25.81
C GLU A 612 6.22 -1.46 -24.32
N ALA A 613 6.81 -0.38 -23.78
CA ALA A 613 6.96 -0.22 -22.35
C ALA A 613 5.60 -0.05 -21.67
N LEU A 614 5.45 -0.64 -20.49
CA LEU A 614 4.26 -0.42 -19.66
C LEU A 614 4.36 0.91 -18.91
N SER A 615 3.22 1.53 -18.66
CA SER A 615 3.08 2.64 -17.72
C SER A 615 3.30 2.15 -16.28
N ASN A 616 3.55 3.09 -15.36
CA ASN A 616 3.64 2.85 -13.91
C ASN A 616 4.81 1.95 -13.45
N ILE A 617 5.80 1.72 -14.30
CA ILE A 617 7.05 1.08 -13.89
C ILE A 617 7.96 2.14 -13.27
N ALA A 618 8.22 2.02 -11.99
CA ALA A 618 9.09 2.94 -11.27
C ALA A 618 10.51 2.99 -11.84
N ALA A 619 11.21 4.09 -11.63
CA ALA A 619 12.62 4.20 -11.95
C ALA A 619 13.45 3.23 -11.09
N SER A 620 14.54 2.70 -11.64
CA SER A 620 15.49 1.94 -10.84
C SER A 620 16.07 2.83 -9.74
N LYS A 621 16.22 2.29 -8.53
CA LYS A 621 16.78 3.02 -7.40
C LYS A 621 17.87 2.25 -6.69
N ILE A 622 18.84 2.97 -6.16
CA ILE A 622 19.86 2.47 -5.23
C ILE A 622 19.91 3.37 -4.02
N GLY A 623 19.75 2.79 -2.84
CA GLY A 623 19.90 3.44 -1.55
C GLY A 623 21.13 2.89 -0.82
N VAL A 624 21.94 3.77 -0.26
CA VAL A 624 23.06 3.43 0.62
C VAL A 624 22.87 4.18 1.91
N GLY A 625 23.00 3.49 3.04
CA GLY A 625 22.82 4.13 4.33
C GLY A 625 23.79 3.62 5.39
N VAL A 626 23.97 4.46 6.39
CA VAL A 626 24.77 4.21 7.58
C VAL A 626 23.98 4.62 8.81
N ASN A 627 24.03 3.80 9.84
CA ASN A 627 23.60 4.16 11.18
C ASN A 627 24.72 3.90 12.18
N TYR A 628 24.94 4.84 13.11
CA TYR A 628 26.03 4.79 14.08
C TYR A 628 25.58 5.19 15.49
N ALA A 629 25.73 4.33 16.55
CA ALA A 629 25.50 4.72 17.94
C ALA A 629 26.67 5.52 18.47
N LEU A 630 26.51 6.80 18.46
CA LEU A 630 27.44 7.71 19.15
C LEU A 630 27.57 7.31 20.62
N VAL A 631 26.45 7.03 21.27
CA VAL A 631 26.38 6.49 22.62
C VAL A 631 25.58 5.18 22.56
N LYS A 632 26.24 4.08 22.93
CA LYS A 632 25.62 2.74 22.97
C LYS A 632 24.34 2.79 23.81
N ASP A 633 23.29 2.11 23.30
CA ASP A 633 22.00 1.96 23.97
C ASP A 633 21.31 3.28 24.35
N LYS A 634 21.70 4.40 23.73
CA LYS A 634 21.16 5.73 24.07
C LYS A 634 20.99 6.65 22.87
N PHE A 635 22.00 6.82 22.01
CA PHE A 635 21.94 7.83 20.96
C PHE A 635 22.55 7.34 19.64
N THR A 636 21.73 7.39 18.56
CA THR A 636 22.13 6.98 17.21
C THR A 636 21.94 8.09 16.24
N VAL A 637 22.85 8.15 15.29
CA VAL A 637 22.74 8.98 14.10
C VAL A 637 22.79 8.11 12.84
N GLY A 638 22.12 8.58 11.79
CA GLY A 638 22.10 7.87 10.51
C GLY A 638 22.04 8.82 9.34
N ALA A 639 22.51 8.36 8.21
CA ALA A 639 22.39 9.03 6.93
C ALA A 639 22.04 8.02 5.84
N THR A 640 21.21 8.43 4.91
CA THR A 640 20.84 7.63 3.73
C THR A 640 20.94 8.51 2.48
N VAL A 641 21.53 7.95 1.43
CA VAL A 641 21.57 8.57 0.10
C VAL A 641 20.88 7.64 -0.87
N THR A 642 19.85 8.13 -1.55
CA THR A 642 19.10 7.35 -2.52
C THR A 642 19.16 8.02 -3.89
N HIS A 643 19.68 7.30 -4.87
CA HIS A 643 19.68 7.72 -6.27
C HIS A 643 18.56 7.01 -7.02
N TYR A 644 17.71 7.80 -7.64
CA TYR A 644 16.68 7.36 -8.58
C TYR A 644 17.17 7.61 -9.99
N ALA A 645 17.23 6.57 -10.80
CA ALA A 645 17.67 6.67 -12.20
C ALA A 645 16.63 7.40 -13.06
N ALA A 646 17.04 7.88 -14.22
CA ALA A 646 16.09 8.42 -15.18
C ALA A 646 15.15 7.33 -15.72
N GLN A 647 13.84 7.60 -15.76
CA GLN A 647 12.88 6.72 -16.39
C GLN A 647 12.60 7.20 -17.82
N ARG A 648 13.22 6.52 -18.76
CA ARG A 648 13.10 6.80 -20.21
C ARG A 648 12.24 5.75 -20.95
N ARG A 649 11.90 4.65 -20.26
CA ARG A 649 11.03 3.60 -20.82
C ARG A 649 9.60 3.94 -20.47
N VAL A 650 8.95 4.64 -21.37
CA VAL A 650 7.56 5.08 -21.28
C VAL A 650 6.81 4.54 -22.50
N PRO A 651 5.46 4.36 -22.41
CA PRO A 651 4.65 4.03 -23.59
C PRO A 651 4.81 5.09 -24.69
N LYS A 652 4.59 4.72 -25.95
CA LYS A 652 4.77 5.61 -27.11
C LYS A 652 3.85 6.85 -27.08
N ASP A 653 2.66 6.69 -26.53
CA ASP A 653 1.68 7.76 -26.36
C ASP A 653 2.00 8.68 -25.17
N HIS A 654 3.00 8.33 -24.35
CA HIS A 654 3.44 9.09 -23.20
C HIS A 654 4.58 10.03 -23.56
N SER A 655 4.28 11.34 -23.69
CA SER A 655 5.25 12.34 -24.18
C SER A 655 6.30 12.77 -23.14
N VAL A 656 6.23 12.27 -21.90
CA VAL A 656 7.08 12.71 -20.79
C VAL A 656 8.03 11.62 -20.35
N THR A 657 9.32 11.93 -20.25
CA THR A 657 10.34 11.13 -19.54
C THR A 657 10.72 11.81 -18.24
N TYR A 658 11.26 11.04 -17.31
CA TYR A 658 11.55 11.51 -15.95
C TYR A 658 13.05 11.54 -15.72
N PRO A 659 13.63 12.68 -15.34
CA PRO A 659 15.06 12.80 -15.08
C PRO A 659 15.46 12.06 -13.80
N SER A 660 16.74 11.71 -13.69
CA SER A 660 17.31 11.16 -12.46
C SER A 660 17.41 12.22 -11.37
N TYR A 661 17.36 11.77 -10.11
CA TYR A 661 17.56 12.63 -8.95
C TYR A 661 18.20 11.87 -7.79
N LEU A 662 18.80 12.65 -6.87
CA LEU A 662 19.42 12.14 -5.65
C LEU A 662 18.74 12.78 -4.45
N LEU A 663 18.39 11.98 -3.46
CA LEU A 663 17.89 12.42 -2.16
C LEU A 663 18.88 12.03 -1.06
N THR A 664 19.02 12.88 -0.08
CA THR A 664 19.88 12.64 1.09
C THR A 664 19.07 12.94 2.33
N ASP A 665 19.04 11.99 3.25
CA ASP A 665 18.28 12.05 4.50
C ASP A 665 19.22 11.83 5.68
N LEU A 666 19.01 12.60 6.74
CA LEU A 666 19.70 12.46 8.01
C LEU A 666 18.68 12.06 9.08
N ARG A 667 19.12 11.24 10.04
CA ARG A 667 18.28 10.80 11.16
C ARG A 667 19.07 10.77 12.46
N ALA A 668 18.38 11.03 13.57
CA ALA A 668 18.95 10.84 14.89
C ALA A 668 17.84 10.29 15.83
N THR A 669 18.19 9.32 16.65
CA THR A 669 17.30 8.73 17.65
C THR A 669 17.98 8.78 19.01
N TYR A 670 17.29 9.38 19.98
CA TYR A 670 17.62 9.30 21.40
C TYR A 670 16.61 8.39 22.09
N ALA A 671 17.05 7.25 22.55
CA ALA A 671 16.20 6.25 23.19
C ALA A 671 17.03 5.47 24.24
N PRO A 672 17.22 6.05 25.43
CA PRO A 672 18.02 5.42 26.50
C PRO A 672 17.30 4.20 27.07
N LEU A 673 18.00 3.08 27.21
CA LEU A 673 17.45 1.86 27.80
C LEU A 673 17.48 1.86 29.34
N LYS A 674 18.25 2.76 29.96
CA LYS A 674 18.47 2.85 31.41
C LYS A 674 18.49 4.31 31.87
N GLY A 675 18.29 4.53 33.18
CA GLY A 675 18.33 5.85 33.81
C GLY A 675 16.96 6.53 33.85
N GLU A 676 16.91 7.78 34.27
CA GLU A 676 15.69 8.56 34.48
C GLU A 676 14.86 8.75 33.18
N TRP A 677 15.55 8.83 32.03
CA TRP A 677 14.93 9.04 30.72
C TRP A 677 14.65 7.74 29.94
N LYS A 678 14.69 6.55 30.59
CA LYS A 678 14.45 5.25 29.93
C LYS A 678 13.09 5.11 29.25
N ASN A 679 12.14 5.95 29.63
CA ASN A 679 10.78 5.98 29.10
C ASN A 679 10.58 6.99 27.97
N LEU A 680 11.59 7.83 27.68
CA LEU A 680 11.55 8.85 26.62
C LEU A 680 12.29 8.37 25.39
N ARG A 681 11.63 8.49 24.25
CA ARG A 681 12.25 8.35 22.93
C ARG A 681 12.05 9.64 22.15
N LEU A 682 13.13 10.16 21.54
CA LEU A 682 13.10 11.31 20.63
C LEU A 682 13.67 10.86 19.29
N ASP A 683 12.93 11.10 18.22
CA ASP A 683 13.37 10.84 16.85
C ASP A 683 13.42 12.14 16.07
N PHE A 684 14.51 12.39 15.37
CA PHE A 684 14.73 13.51 14.47
C PHE A 684 15.01 12.97 13.07
N ALA A 685 14.44 13.60 12.06
CA ALA A 685 14.76 13.34 10.67
C ALA A 685 14.86 14.65 9.88
N LEU A 686 15.76 14.69 8.90
CA LEU A 686 15.86 15.75 7.92
C LEU A 686 15.90 15.10 6.55
N GLU A 687 14.75 15.05 5.91
CA GLU A 687 14.57 14.44 4.58
C GLU A 687 14.80 15.47 3.49
N ASN A 688 15.28 15.00 2.34
CA ASN A 688 15.62 15.83 1.19
C ASN A 688 16.48 17.04 1.62
N LEU A 689 17.62 16.74 2.28
CA LEU A 689 18.54 17.70 2.89
C LEU A 689 18.85 18.93 1.99
N PHE A 690 19.00 18.68 0.68
CA PHE A 690 19.38 19.69 -0.30
C PHE A 690 18.19 20.40 -0.96
N ASP A 691 16.98 20.20 -0.46
CA ASP A 691 15.72 20.77 -0.99
C ASP A 691 15.55 20.54 -2.51
N ARG A 692 15.92 19.33 -2.96
CA ARG A 692 15.86 18.96 -4.37
C ARG A 692 14.43 18.97 -4.86
N LYS A 693 14.16 19.68 -5.95
CA LYS A 693 12.90 19.52 -6.68
C LYS A 693 12.98 18.26 -7.54
N TYR A 694 12.04 17.34 -7.37
CA TYR A 694 11.99 16.07 -8.10
C TYR A 694 10.54 15.65 -8.34
N GLN A 695 10.35 14.77 -9.30
CA GLN A 695 9.05 14.18 -9.61
C GLN A 695 9.26 12.67 -9.79
N PRO A 696 8.62 11.84 -8.97
CA PRO A 696 8.65 10.38 -9.15
C PRO A 696 8.09 9.99 -10.51
N ALA A 697 8.63 8.92 -11.09
CA ALA A 697 8.19 8.45 -12.40
C ALA A 697 6.68 8.12 -12.37
N PHE A 698 5.96 8.57 -13.41
CA PHE A 698 4.51 8.45 -13.56
C PHE A 698 3.67 9.14 -12.47
N SER A 699 4.26 9.93 -11.59
CA SER A 699 3.52 10.82 -10.71
C SER A 699 3.11 12.09 -11.45
N LEU A 700 1.90 12.56 -11.19
CA LEU A 700 1.43 13.86 -11.69
C LEU A 700 1.83 15.01 -10.77
N MET A 701 2.47 14.72 -9.62
CA MET A 701 2.87 15.70 -8.62
C MET A 701 4.36 15.58 -8.29
N GLU A 702 4.97 16.69 -7.97
CA GLU A 702 6.34 16.73 -7.44
C GLU A 702 6.40 16.11 -6.04
N GLY A 703 7.60 15.66 -5.67
CA GLY A 703 7.88 15.12 -4.34
C GLY A 703 8.09 16.20 -3.29
N THR A 704 8.08 15.76 -2.03
CA THR A 704 8.27 16.61 -0.85
C THR A 704 9.62 17.33 -0.89
N GLY A 705 9.63 18.64 -0.61
CA GLY A 705 10.84 19.42 -0.40
C GLY A 705 11.57 19.03 0.88
N ARG A 706 12.58 19.80 1.27
CA ARG A 706 13.28 19.56 2.54
C ARG A 706 12.29 19.56 3.70
N ASN A 707 12.36 18.51 4.53
CA ASN A 707 11.40 18.25 5.59
C ASN A 707 12.12 17.88 6.89
N ALA A 708 12.12 18.79 7.85
CA ALA A 708 12.59 18.50 9.21
C ALA A 708 11.42 17.91 10.02
N LYS A 709 11.69 16.81 10.70
CA LYS A 709 10.73 16.07 11.51
C LYS A 709 11.27 15.86 12.92
N ILE A 710 10.39 15.93 13.88
CA ILE A 710 10.67 15.56 15.27
C ILE A 710 9.50 14.78 15.82
N SER A 711 9.78 13.75 16.58
CA SER A 711 8.76 13.09 17.40
C SER A 711 9.29 12.76 18.78
N ALA A 712 8.43 12.88 19.77
CA ALA A 712 8.68 12.48 21.16
C ALA A 712 7.65 11.42 21.55
N VAL A 713 8.12 10.31 22.12
CA VAL A 713 7.31 9.24 22.66
C VAL A 713 7.67 9.07 24.13
N TYR A 714 6.69 9.17 25.00
CA TYR A 714 6.86 8.88 26.44
C TYR A 714 5.93 7.72 26.83
N SER A 715 6.50 6.70 27.49
CA SER A 715 5.76 5.51 27.89
C SER A 715 6.03 5.21 29.36
N PHE A 716 5.02 5.18 30.19
CA PHE A 716 5.10 4.92 31.63
C PHE A 716 3.99 3.98 32.10
#